data_4b69a077e634781e693803777b4631b2
#
_entry.id   4b69a077e634781e693803777b4631b2
#
_cell.length_a   1.000
_cell.length_b   1.000
_cell.length_c   1.000
_cell.angle_alpha   90.00
_cell.angle_beta   90.00
_cell.angle_gamma   90.00
#
_symmetry.space_group_name_H-M   'P 1'
#
loop_
_entity.id
_entity.type
_entity.pdbx_description
1 polymer ?
#
loop_
_entity_poly.entity_id
_entity_poly.type
_entity_poly.pdbx_seq_one_letter_code
_entity_poly.pdbx_strand_id
1 'polypeptide(L)'
;MGHALVSSIASFGSLSVLLAMLVGIATGLVGGLLPGLSSVTILTLLIPFIYHMSIPEALALILSSYAVFTITGDINSALVGIPSHPECAALIMDGYPMTRRGEGARAIGAVITSCGIGALIGCVFLALVGPLLRPLIVGVGPPQLFALLMVGLAMVGSLSGRKIIAGVAAAMFGVLLSTIGSSDLTGILRYGFGQVYLVQGLSLVAVALGIFAIPAVMDMHVNGQRGIGGERPSLQSDHWTGVRDVVTRPVSVIRGSLVGSVVGVVPGLGGAVAQWAAYGQAAQSSKHPESFGEGDIDGVIAPSAACNAKEGGSLLPTIAFGVPGSAAMAILLAVFTVLGITPGPALLGEHLDTTYFMVLVILLANTIGCVICFLVIKPLARVAFIRGAMLAPIIICLLFIGAGSATGQWGDIFTMLIAGGVGFAFRWAGWSPIPLVVGFVLGRSVENSLWLSIHISGAAWLTDPVVIILLAVAVGMVVVTWLRRRRITRQGGSSQLGSMGAGQGTRDPRRDAMHSLAVSCGVIAIGVVALIIPFAQGWTLESWLLPVLAAGTMTALSVLELVSCVRTIRKPAAVSAGLTPAVAAASDGGPVVDRPEIGDEGADLIEGPGEDGRLGTGSSRVARRGAVATEEGLALETSALEAEEARQRAGESVLAQHQVPHGSGMQFLKAAGWLLAATVLVYLLGFTFGLPVFIFTYLMVARMGLLRAIISAVVVGALVNIVFVHELAVTLPLSAFHSPFG
;
A
#
# COMPACT_ATOMS: atom_id res chain seq x y z
N MET A 1 31.83 -11.82 -7.24
CA MET A 1 30.55 -12.05 -7.90
C MET A 1 30.27 -13.54 -8.12
N GLY A 2 31.09 -14.26 -8.90
CA GLY A 2 30.83 -15.69 -9.16
C GLY A 2 30.72 -16.55 -7.92
N HIS A 3 31.61 -16.36 -6.95
CA HIS A 3 31.60 -17.09 -5.67
C HIS A 3 30.34 -16.81 -4.85
N ALA A 4 29.90 -15.55 -4.79
CA ALA A 4 28.68 -15.16 -4.09
C ALA A 4 27.42 -15.76 -4.74
N LEU A 5 27.37 -15.82 -6.07
CA LEU A 5 26.27 -16.47 -6.80
C LEU A 5 26.23 -18.00 -6.53
N VAL A 6 27.38 -18.66 -6.54
CA VAL A 6 27.46 -20.10 -6.22
C VAL A 6 27.02 -20.38 -4.79
N SER A 7 27.47 -19.57 -3.83
CA SER A 7 27.06 -19.66 -2.43
C SER A 7 25.53 -19.47 -2.28
N SER A 8 24.97 -18.48 -2.99
CA SER A 8 23.52 -18.23 -2.99
C SER A 8 22.72 -19.41 -3.55
N ILE A 9 23.20 -20.04 -4.64
CA ILE A 9 22.58 -21.23 -5.21
C ILE A 9 22.67 -22.42 -4.24
N ALA A 10 23.82 -22.58 -3.55
CA ALA A 10 24.00 -23.64 -2.57
C ALA A 10 23.01 -23.56 -1.41
N SER A 11 22.56 -22.35 -1.03
CA SER A 11 21.53 -22.15 0.01
C SER A 11 20.19 -22.80 -0.34
N PHE A 12 19.87 -22.97 -1.62
CA PHE A 12 18.66 -23.71 -2.07
C PHE A 12 18.79 -25.23 -1.96
N GLY A 13 19.98 -25.74 -1.65
CA GLY A 13 20.18 -27.18 -1.36
C GLY A 13 19.51 -27.62 -0.05
N SER A 14 19.12 -26.71 0.82
CA SER A 14 18.40 -27.01 2.06
C SER A 14 16.91 -27.20 1.80
N LEU A 15 16.38 -28.35 2.26
CA LEU A 15 14.93 -28.65 2.16
C LEU A 15 14.09 -27.63 2.93
N SER A 16 14.59 -27.13 4.05
CA SER A 16 13.88 -26.12 4.87
C SER A 16 13.71 -24.80 4.14
N VAL A 17 14.70 -24.34 3.38
CA VAL A 17 14.61 -23.14 2.52
C VAL A 17 13.57 -23.34 1.41
N LEU A 18 13.55 -24.50 0.76
CA LEU A 18 12.57 -24.80 -0.27
C LEU A 18 11.14 -24.89 0.30
N LEU A 19 10.97 -25.49 1.47
CA LEU A 19 9.68 -25.55 2.16
C LEU A 19 9.21 -24.16 2.58
N ALA A 20 10.10 -23.33 3.14
CA ALA A 20 9.80 -21.94 3.48
C ALA A 20 9.35 -21.13 2.25
N MET A 21 10.06 -21.29 1.12
CA MET A 21 9.70 -20.67 -0.15
C MET A 21 8.33 -21.15 -0.67
N LEU A 22 8.01 -22.44 -0.58
CA LEU A 22 6.71 -22.98 -0.99
C LEU A 22 5.57 -22.48 -0.10
N VAL A 23 5.78 -22.38 1.21
CA VAL A 23 4.82 -21.78 2.14
C VAL A 23 4.62 -20.30 1.81
N GLY A 24 5.68 -19.57 1.50
CA GLY A 24 5.60 -18.19 1.06
C GLY A 24 4.82 -18.04 -0.25
N ILE A 25 5.10 -18.89 -1.26
CA ILE A 25 4.33 -18.92 -2.52
C ILE A 25 2.83 -19.18 -2.23
N ALA A 26 2.51 -20.15 -1.39
CA ALA A 26 1.14 -20.50 -1.06
C ALA A 26 0.40 -19.35 -0.34
N THR A 27 1.07 -18.67 0.62
CA THR A 27 0.51 -17.51 1.31
C THR A 27 0.34 -16.31 0.38
N GLY A 28 1.27 -16.08 -0.55
CA GLY A 28 1.17 -15.05 -1.60
C GLY A 28 0.00 -15.32 -2.56
N LEU A 29 -0.14 -16.59 -3.03
CA LEU A 29 -1.24 -17.00 -3.90
C LEU A 29 -2.61 -16.75 -3.28
N VAL A 30 -2.79 -17.16 -2.02
CA VAL A 30 -4.06 -16.98 -1.32
C VAL A 30 -4.29 -15.52 -0.97
N GLY A 31 -3.28 -14.85 -0.41
CA GLY A 31 -3.38 -13.48 0.07
C GLY A 31 -3.72 -12.46 -1.00
N GLY A 32 -3.09 -12.55 -2.19
CA GLY A 32 -3.33 -11.61 -3.27
C GLY A 32 -4.70 -11.76 -3.95
N LEU A 33 -5.31 -12.95 -3.86
CA LEU A 33 -6.67 -13.17 -4.37
C LEU A 33 -7.76 -12.69 -3.41
N LEU A 34 -7.44 -12.58 -2.13
CA LEU A 34 -8.41 -12.18 -1.12
C LEU A 34 -8.58 -10.65 -1.11
N PRO A 35 -9.75 -10.13 -1.49
CA PRO A 35 -9.97 -8.70 -1.49
C PRO A 35 -9.94 -8.14 -0.06
N GLY A 36 -9.26 -7.01 0.10
CA GLY A 36 -9.13 -6.33 1.40
C GLY A 36 -7.89 -6.72 2.20
N LEU A 37 -7.10 -7.72 1.79
CA LEU A 37 -5.77 -7.99 2.33
C LEU A 37 -4.71 -7.32 1.47
N SER A 38 -3.89 -6.46 2.08
CA SER A 38 -2.75 -5.85 1.39
C SER A 38 -1.50 -6.72 1.52
N SER A 39 -0.53 -6.54 0.60
CA SER A 39 0.79 -7.18 0.71
C SER A 39 1.46 -6.90 2.05
N VAL A 40 1.35 -5.67 2.53
CA VAL A 40 1.85 -5.24 3.84
C VAL A 40 1.23 -6.07 4.97
N THR A 41 -0.09 -6.31 4.92
CA THR A 41 -0.80 -7.10 5.93
C THR A 41 -0.32 -8.56 5.93
N ILE A 42 -0.20 -9.19 4.75
CA ILE A 42 0.26 -10.57 4.63
C ILE A 42 1.70 -10.72 5.11
N LEU A 43 2.61 -9.84 4.67
CA LEU A 43 4.00 -9.88 5.11
C LEU A 43 4.12 -9.68 6.63
N THR A 44 3.33 -8.77 7.20
CA THR A 44 3.32 -8.55 8.65
C THR A 44 2.83 -9.79 9.40
N LEU A 45 1.83 -10.51 8.88
CA LEU A 45 1.36 -11.77 9.47
C LEU A 45 2.39 -12.91 9.42
N LEU A 46 3.37 -12.82 8.51
CA LEU A 46 4.45 -13.80 8.41
C LEU A 46 5.63 -13.51 9.34
N ILE A 47 5.79 -12.28 9.83
CA ILE A 47 6.93 -11.92 10.71
C ILE A 47 7.05 -12.84 11.95
N PRO A 48 5.98 -13.25 12.65
CA PRO A 48 6.10 -14.12 13.79
C PRO A 48 6.79 -15.45 13.52
N PHE A 49 6.67 -15.97 12.31
CA PHE A 49 7.25 -17.27 11.94
C PHE A 49 8.76 -17.22 11.75
N ILE A 50 9.33 -16.04 11.46
CA ILE A 50 10.76 -15.91 11.13
C ILE A 50 11.68 -15.93 12.34
N TYR A 51 11.17 -15.78 13.57
CA TYR A 51 12.01 -15.71 14.78
C TYR A 51 12.87 -16.96 15.01
N HIS A 52 12.41 -18.11 14.57
CA HIS A 52 13.10 -19.40 14.74
C HIS A 52 13.67 -19.93 13.42
N MET A 53 13.62 -19.12 12.36
CA MET A 53 14.14 -19.47 11.04
C MET A 53 15.56 -18.92 10.85
N SER A 54 16.35 -19.64 10.08
CA SER A 54 17.63 -19.10 9.58
C SER A 54 17.38 -17.94 8.61
N ILE A 55 18.38 -17.09 8.40
CA ILE A 55 18.29 -15.95 7.47
C ILE A 55 17.81 -16.36 6.07
N PRO A 56 18.34 -17.44 5.43
CA PRO A 56 17.82 -17.87 4.12
C PRO A 56 16.38 -18.34 4.15
N GLU A 57 15.94 -19.07 5.17
CA GLU A 57 14.55 -19.53 5.30
C GLU A 57 13.57 -18.36 5.45
N ALA A 58 13.90 -17.41 6.32
CA ALA A 58 13.07 -16.23 6.56
C ALA A 58 12.96 -15.35 5.29
N LEU A 59 14.07 -15.10 4.62
CA LEU A 59 14.08 -14.35 3.36
C LEU A 59 13.32 -15.09 2.25
N ALA A 60 13.47 -16.41 2.16
CA ALA A 60 12.73 -17.24 1.21
C ALA A 60 11.22 -17.15 1.46
N LEU A 61 10.76 -17.24 2.71
CA LEU A 61 9.35 -17.14 3.09
C LEU A 61 8.76 -15.77 2.72
N ILE A 62 9.41 -14.70 3.13
CA ILE A 62 8.88 -13.32 3.01
C ILE A 62 8.91 -12.86 1.55
N LEU A 63 10.04 -13.02 0.86
CA LEU A 63 10.19 -12.53 -0.52
C LEU A 63 9.35 -13.34 -1.51
N SER A 64 9.22 -14.65 -1.32
CA SER A 64 8.37 -15.46 -2.18
C SER A 64 6.88 -15.15 -1.98
N SER A 65 6.46 -14.89 -0.75
CA SER A 65 5.09 -14.46 -0.47
C SER A 65 4.78 -13.13 -1.16
N TYR A 66 5.69 -12.16 -1.06
CA TYR A 66 5.53 -10.85 -1.69
C TYR A 66 5.49 -10.95 -3.22
N ALA A 67 6.43 -11.66 -3.82
CA ALA A 67 6.55 -11.80 -5.27
C ALA A 67 5.30 -12.42 -5.91
N VAL A 68 4.74 -13.45 -5.28
CA VAL A 68 3.54 -14.12 -5.80
C VAL A 68 2.26 -13.37 -5.46
N PHE A 69 2.23 -12.64 -4.34
CA PHE A 69 1.11 -11.77 -3.98
C PHE A 69 0.84 -10.71 -5.06
N THR A 70 1.87 -10.11 -5.64
CA THR A 70 1.73 -9.10 -6.70
C THR A 70 1.09 -9.68 -7.96
N ILE A 71 1.49 -10.89 -8.39
CA ILE A 71 0.88 -11.60 -9.53
C ILE A 71 -0.62 -11.82 -9.31
N THR A 72 -0.98 -12.36 -8.13
CA THR A 72 -2.37 -12.73 -7.83
C THR A 72 -3.24 -11.50 -7.56
N GLY A 73 -2.66 -10.42 -7.05
CA GLY A 73 -3.32 -9.12 -6.93
C GLY A 73 -3.69 -8.52 -8.29
N ASP A 74 -2.81 -8.62 -9.26
CA ASP A 74 -3.03 -8.20 -10.64
C ASP A 74 -4.12 -9.05 -11.31
N ILE A 75 -4.08 -10.38 -11.12
CA ILE A 75 -5.15 -11.29 -11.58
C ILE A 75 -6.51 -10.89 -10.99
N ASN A 76 -6.56 -10.64 -9.69
CA ASN A 76 -7.81 -10.25 -9.02
C ASN A 76 -8.36 -8.93 -9.57
N SER A 77 -7.51 -7.95 -9.83
CA SER A 77 -7.89 -6.66 -10.40
C SER A 77 -8.48 -6.80 -11.80
N ALA A 78 -7.87 -7.63 -12.64
CA ALA A 78 -8.35 -7.88 -13.99
C ALA A 78 -9.67 -8.68 -14.01
N LEU A 79 -9.87 -9.64 -13.08
CA LEU A 79 -11.05 -10.50 -13.02
C LEU A 79 -12.26 -9.85 -12.37
N VAL A 80 -12.04 -9.20 -11.24
CA VAL A 80 -13.11 -8.79 -10.32
C VAL A 80 -13.34 -7.28 -10.42
N GLY A 81 -12.37 -6.54 -10.97
CA GLY A 81 -12.41 -5.07 -11.01
C GLY A 81 -12.21 -4.43 -9.62
N ILE A 82 -11.69 -5.21 -8.66
CA ILE A 82 -11.39 -4.74 -7.30
C ILE A 82 -9.88 -4.88 -7.07
N PRO A 83 -9.16 -3.76 -6.87
CA PRO A 83 -7.73 -3.86 -6.60
C PRO A 83 -7.52 -4.45 -5.20
N SER A 84 -6.71 -5.50 -5.09
CA SER A 84 -6.28 -6.05 -3.80
C SER A 84 -5.46 -5.02 -3.02
N HIS A 85 -4.71 -4.19 -3.74
CA HIS A 85 -3.89 -3.11 -3.20
C HIS A 85 -3.75 -1.98 -4.24
N PRO A 86 -3.37 -0.75 -3.84
CA PRO A 86 -3.30 0.40 -4.76
C PRO A 86 -2.39 0.19 -5.97
N GLU A 87 -1.44 -0.73 -5.87
CA GLU A 87 -0.45 -1.01 -6.91
C GLU A 87 -1.05 -1.70 -8.14
N CYS A 88 -2.17 -2.44 -8.00
CA CYS A 88 -2.82 -3.13 -9.13
C CYS A 88 -4.05 -2.38 -9.70
N ALA A 89 -4.23 -1.13 -9.33
CA ALA A 89 -5.41 -0.36 -9.75
C ALA A 89 -5.43 -0.01 -11.25
N ALA A 90 -4.29 0.15 -11.89
CA ALA A 90 -4.21 0.47 -13.31
C ALA A 90 -4.77 -0.65 -14.20
N LEU A 91 -4.66 -1.90 -13.77
CA LEU A 91 -5.17 -3.08 -14.50
C LEU A 91 -6.70 -3.16 -14.59
N ILE A 92 -7.40 -2.47 -13.72
CA ILE A 92 -8.87 -2.43 -13.75
C ILE A 92 -9.33 -1.75 -15.04
N MET A 93 -8.58 -0.79 -15.55
CA MET A 93 -8.98 0.04 -16.70
C MET A 93 -9.23 -0.79 -17.96
N ASP A 94 -8.38 -1.78 -18.23
CA ASP A 94 -8.48 -2.62 -19.43
C ASP A 94 -8.74 -4.10 -19.10
N GLY A 95 -8.16 -4.65 -18.04
CA GLY A 95 -8.32 -6.04 -17.67
C GLY A 95 -9.76 -6.41 -17.29
N TYR A 96 -10.46 -5.56 -16.54
CA TYR A 96 -11.85 -5.81 -16.17
C TYR A 96 -12.84 -5.66 -17.34
N PRO A 97 -12.76 -4.64 -18.22
CA PRO A 97 -13.52 -4.62 -19.46
C PRO A 97 -13.34 -5.84 -20.35
N MET A 98 -12.10 -6.36 -20.50
CA MET A 98 -11.85 -7.64 -21.19
C MET A 98 -12.59 -8.80 -20.53
N THR A 99 -12.55 -8.89 -19.21
CA THR A 99 -13.28 -9.93 -18.46
C THR A 99 -14.78 -9.84 -18.67
N ARG A 100 -15.36 -8.64 -18.69
CA ARG A 100 -16.79 -8.44 -18.98
C ARG A 100 -17.20 -8.81 -20.40
N ARG A 101 -16.24 -8.73 -21.36
CA ARG A 101 -16.45 -9.20 -22.75
C ARG A 101 -16.29 -10.72 -22.93
N GLY A 102 -16.00 -11.48 -21.83
CA GLY A 102 -15.73 -12.90 -21.90
C GLY A 102 -14.26 -13.26 -22.18
N GLU A 103 -13.37 -12.27 -22.30
CA GLU A 103 -11.94 -12.46 -22.55
C GLU A 103 -11.10 -12.56 -21.25
N GLY A 104 -11.73 -12.89 -20.13
CA GLY A 104 -11.07 -12.92 -18.83
C GLY A 104 -9.87 -13.86 -18.76
N ALA A 105 -9.94 -15.06 -19.37
CA ALA A 105 -8.81 -15.98 -19.38
C ALA A 105 -7.64 -15.46 -20.25
N ARG A 106 -7.91 -14.74 -21.35
CA ARG A 106 -6.90 -14.05 -22.16
C ARG A 106 -6.20 -12.96 -21.37
N ALA A 107 -6.97 -12.12 -20.64
CA ALA A 107 -6.41 -11.08 -19.77
C ALA A 107 -5.50 -11.68 -18.69
N ILE A 108 -5.93 -12.76 -18.00
CA ILE A 108 -5.11 -13.44 -16.98
C ILE A 108 -3.83 -14.04 -17.58
N GLY A 109 -3.93 -14.68 -18.76
CA GLY A 109 -2.76 -15.22 -19.45
C GLY A 109 -1.73 -14.12 -19.76
N ALA A 110 -2.18 -12.94 -20.18
CA ALA A 110 -1.33 -11.77 -20.41
C ALA A 110 -0.73 -11.25 -19.10
N VAL A 111 -1.53 -11.12 -18.02
CA VAL A 111 -1.05 -10.71 -16.69
C VAL A 111 0.07 -11.61 -16.21
N ILE A 112 -0.16 -12.94 -16.13
CA ILE A 112 0.82 -13.88 -15.58
C ILE A 112 2.12 -13.85 -16.39
N THR A 113 2.03 -13.85 -17.72
CA THR A 113 3.22 -13.85 -18.58
C THR A 113 3.99 -12.54 -18.46
N SER A 114 3.30 -11.40 -18.44
CA SER A 114 3.93 -10.08 -18.29
C SER A 114 4.58 -9.91 -16.93
N CYS A 115 3.94 -10.36 -15.85
CA CYS A 115 4.51 -10.39 -14.50
C CYS A 115 5.79 -11.22 -14.43
N GLY A 116 5.79 -12.44 -15.03
CA GLY A 116 6.97 -13.31 -15.04
C GLY A 116 8.15 -12.70 -15.79
N ILE A 117 7.91 -12.14 -16.99
CA ILE A 117 8.98 -11.45 -17.76
C ILE A 117 9.42 -10.18 -17.06
N GLY A 118 8.48 -9.41 -16.49
CA GLY A 118 8.78 -8.22 -15.70
C GLY A 118 9.67 -8.51 -14.50
N ALA A 119 9.36 -9.57 -13.74
CA ALA A 119 10.18 -10.02 -12.63
C ALA A 119 11.60 -10.38 -13.06
N LEU A 120 11.75 -11.13 -14.18
CA LEU A 120 13.06 -11.46 -14.74
C LEU A 120 13.87 -10.19 -15.05
N ILE A 121 13.27 -9.21 -15.74
CA ILE A 121 13.94 -7.94 -16.09
C ILE A 121 14.30 -7.17 -14.81
N GLY A 122 13.42 -7.10 -13.82
CA GLY A 122 13.68 -6.44 -12.53
C GLY A 122 14.81 -7.13 -11.75
N CYS A 123 14.85 -8.46 -11.73
CA CYS A 123 15.95 -9.22 -11.10
C CYS A 123 17.28 -8.98 -11.80
N VAL A 124 17.31 -9.00 -13.14
CA VAL A 124 18.51 -8.68 -13.93
C VAL A 124 18.95 -7.24 -13.67
N PHE A 125 18.01 -6.30 -13.62
CA PHE A 125 18.29 -4.91 -13.29
C PHE A 125 18.97 -4.79 -11.91
N LEU A 126 18.41 -5.42 -10.88
CA LEU A 126 19.00 -5.39 -9.53
C LEU A 126 20.38 -6.07 -9.48
N ALA A 127 20.53 -7.21 -10.13
CA ALA A 127 21.78 -7.96 -10.17
C ALA A 127 22.92 -7.20 -10.87
N LEU A 128 22.60 -6.37 -11.87
CA LEU A 128 23.59 -5.56 -12.60
C LEU A 128 23.85 -4.22 -11.92
N VAL A 129 22.79 -3.52 -11.51
CA VAL A 129 22.91 -2.17 -10.94
C VAL A 129 23.43 -2.18 -9.51
N GLY A 130 23.07 -3.19 -8.70
CA GLY A 130 23.50 -3.30 -7.30
C GLY A 130 25.02 -3.24 -7.15
N PRO A 131 25.80 -4.13 -7.77
CA PRO A 131 27.27 -4.08 -7.70
C PRO A 131 27.87 -2.82 -8.33
N LEU A 132 27.23 -2.24 -9.35
CA LEU A 132 27.70 -1.01 -10.00
C LEU A 132 27.64 0.20 -9.05
N LEU A 133 26.68 0.21 -8.13
CA LEU A 133 26.54 1.26 -7.11
C LEU A 133 27.51 1.10 -5.93
N ARG A 134 28.15 -0.07 -5.78
CA ARG A 134 29.06 -0.34 -4.66
C ARG A 134 30.11 0.75 -4.42
N PRO A 135 30.87 1.26 -5.41
CA PRO A 135 31.88 2.28 -5.18
C PRO A 135 31.29 3.60 -4.65
N LEU A 136 30.05 3.91 -5.04
CA LEU A 136 29.34 5.08 -4.54
C LEU A 136 28.90 4.90 -3.07
N ILE A 137 28.53 3.67 -2.69
CA ILE A 137 27.98 3.35 -1.37
C ILE A 137 29.10 3.17 -0.33
N VAL A 138 30.26 2.62 -0.71
CA VAL A 138 31.41 2.41 0.19
C VAL A 138 31.95 3.73 0.74
N GLY A 139 31.77 4.85 0.02
CA GLY A 139 32.14 6.19 0.48
C GLY A 139 31.17 6.81 1.50
N VAL A 140 30.07 6.12 1.86
CA VAL A 140 29.06 6.63 2.79
C VAL A 140 29.48 6.36 4.23
N GLY A 141 29.87 7.40 4.94
CA GLY A 141 30.14 7.35 6.39
C GLY A 141 28.89 7.62 7.23
N PRO A 142 29.03 7.61 8.58
CA PRO A 142 27.89 7.85 9.49
C PRO A 142 27.13 9.17 9.22
N PRO A 143 27.79 10.31 8.91
CA PRO A 143 27.11 11.54 8.60
C PRO A 143 26.23 11.47 7.35
N GLN A 144 26.76 10.87 6.28
CA GLN A 144 26.03 10.69 5.03
C GLN A 144 24.91 9.68 5.21
N LEU A 145 25.09 8.63 6.02
CA LEU A 145 24.03 7.67 6.36
C LEU A 145 22.90 8.35 7.13
N PHE A 146 23.20 9.19 8.11
CA PHE A 146 22.20 10.01 8.80
C PHE A 146 21.39 10.86 7.82
N ALA A 147 22.08 11.62 6.95
CA ALA A 147 21.42 12.48 5.97
C ALA A 147 20.55 11.66 5.00
N LEU A 148 21.00 10.48 4.58
CA LEU A 148 20.27 9.58 3.71
C LEU A 148 19.01 8.99 4.38
N LEU A 149 19.11 8.61 5.67
CA LEU A 149 17.95 8.18 6.46
C LEU A 149 16.92 9.30 6.60
N MET A 150 17.37 10.56 6.75
CA MET A 150 16.47 11.72 6.75
C MET A 150 15.79 11.95 5.39
N VAL A 151 16.50 11.73 4.27
CA VAL A 151 15.90 11.69 2.92
C VAL A 151 14.83 10.60 2.86
N GLY A 152 15.14 9.39 3.34
CA GLY A 152 14.20 8.26 3.39
C GLY A 152 12.93 8.61 4.17
N LEU A 153 13.05 9.19 5.36
CA LEU A 153 11.91 9.63 6.17
C LEU A 153 11.07 10.72 5.47
N ALA A 154 11.73 11.70 4.83
CA ALA A 154 11.06 12.74 4.07
C ALA A 154 10.29 12.18 2.87
N MET A 155 10.89 11.23 2.15
CA MET A 155 10.26 10.55 1.01
C MET A 155 9.08 9.70 1.41
N VAL A 156 9.20 8.96 2.52
CA VAL A 156 8.10 8.13 3.03
C VAL A 156 6.91 8.98 3.47
N GLY A 157 7.17 10.20 3.99
CA GLY A 157 6.11 11.20 4.22
C GLY A 157 5.32 11.50 2.93
N SER A 158 5.97 11.50 1.76
CA SER A 158 5.31 11.70 0.47
C SER A 158 4.41 10.54 0.02
N LEU A 159 4.65 9.30 0.53
CA LEU A 159 3.76 8.13 0.33
C LEU A 159 2.36 8.32 0.91
N SER A 160 2.15 9.31 1.75
CA SER A 160 0.85 9.60 2.37
C SER A 160 -0.20 10.17 1.42
N GLY A 161 0.03 10.12 0.13
CA GLY A 161 -0.93 10.52 -0.87
C GLY A 161 -1.38 11.98 -0.69
N ARG A 162 -2.64 12.24 -0.37
CA ARG A 162 -3.20 13.60 -0.27
C ARG A 162 -2.72 14.41 0.95
N LYS A 163 -2.27 13.76 2.05
CA LYS A 163 -1.95 14.40 3.33
C LYS A 163 -0.46 14.27 3.69
N ILE A 164 0.43 14.96 2.95
CA ILE A 164 1.88 14.85 3.15
C ILE A 164 2.31 15.31 4.54
N ILE A 165 1.74 16.42 5.03
CA ILE A 165 2.06 16.96 6.37
C ILE A 165 1.75 15.91 7.43
N ALA A 166 0.57 15.28 7.33
CA ALA A 166 0.17 14.19 8.20
C ALA A 166 1.09 12.97 8.07
N GLY A 167 1.59 12.69 6.85
CA GLY A 167 2.54 11.59 6.63
C GLY A 167 3.90 11.82 7.29
N VAL A 168 4.46 13.02 7.18
CA VAL A 168 5.71 13.36 7.86
C VAL A 168 5.50 13.38 9.38
N ALA A 169 4.37 13.89 9.86
CA ALA A 169 4.01 13.83 11.28
C ALA A 169 3.91 12.38 11.79
N ALA A 170 3.31 11.48 10.99
CA ALA A 170 3.24 10.05 11.30
C ALA A 170 4.64 9.40 11.33
N ALA A 171 5.54 9.76 10.42
CA ALA A 171 6.92 9.28 10.43
C ALA A 171 7.67 9.73 11.70
N MET A 172 7.52 11.00 12.09
CA MET A 172 8.09 11.52 13.33
C MET A 172 7.48 10.88 14.58
N PHE A 173 6.18 10.54 14.53
CA PHE A 173 5.54 9.74 15.58
C PHE A 173 6.17 8.35 15.68
N GLY A 174 6.45 7.70 14.55
CA GLY A 174 7.20 6.44 14.52
C GLY A 174 8.59 6.56 15.14
N VAL A 175 9.36 7.60 14.77
CA VAL A 175 10.67 7.89 15.37
C VAL A 175 10.55 8.09 16.89
N LEU A 176 9.54 8.83 17.35
CA LEU A 176 9.29 8.99 18.79
C LEU A 176 9.02 7.65 19.48
N LEU A 177 8.17 6.79 18.90
CA LEU A 177 7.90 5.47 19.45
C LEU A 177 9.15 4.58 19.51
N SER A 178 10.08 4.70 18.56
CA SER A 178 11.34 3.95 18.56
C SER A 178 12.29 4.34 19.70
N THR A 179 12.10 5.52 20.29
CA THR A 179 12.91 6.00 21.44
C THR A 179 12.41 5.49 22.79
N ILE A 180 11.28 4.79 22.84
CA ILE A 180 10.78 4.14 24.06
C ILE A 180 11.73 2.99 24.41
N GLY A 181 12.15 2.91 25.68
CA GLY A 181 13.07 1.89 26.18
C GLY A 181 14.42 2.44 26.64
N SER A 182 15.35 1.54 26.90
CA SER A 182 16.71 1.92 27.28
C SER A 182 17.45 2.53 26.08
N SER A 183 18.10 3.67 26.30
CA SER A 183 19.00 4.27 25.32
C SER A 183 20.27 3.42 25.15
N ASP A 184 20.60 3.02 23.94
CA ASP A 184 21.82 2.25 23.65
C ASP A 184 23.10 3.02 23.98
N LEU A 185 23.03 4.36 24.03
CA LEU A 185 24.17 5.24 24.27
C LEU A 185 24.41 5.54 25.76
N THR A 186 23.32 5.76 26.50
CA THR A 186 23.42 6.28 27.90
C THR A 186 22.88 5.29 28.93
N GLY A 187 22.18 4.23 28.51
CA GLY A 187 21.49 3.30 29.41
C GLY A 187 20.25 3.89 30.12
N ILE A 188 19.93 5.17 29.89
CA ILE A 188 18.77 5.81 30.50
C ILE A 188 17.48 5.20 29.94
N LEU A 189 16.58 4.76 30.83
CA LEU A 189 15.28 4.27 30.46
C LEU A 189 14.35 5.44 30.07
N ARG A 190 13.97 5.52 28.81
CA ARG A 190 13.11 6.56 28.25
C ARG A 190 11.66 6.07 28.17
N TYR A 191 10.72 6.87 28.63
CA TYR A 191 9.27 6.57 28.60
C TYR A 191 8.91 5.17 29.14
N GLY A 192 9.62 4.70 30.16
CA GLY A 192 9.42 3.34 30.73
C GLY A 192 8.19 3.24 31.65
N PHE A 193 7.68 4.36 32.18
CA PHE A 193 6.51 4.42 33.07
C PHE A 193 6.52 3.36 34.20
N GLY A 194 7.70 2.96 34.66
CA GLY A 194 7.87 1.92 35.68
C GLY A 194 7.58 0.47 35.23
N GLN A 195 7.38 0.26 33.94
CA GLN A 195 7.08 -1.05 33.36
C GLN A 195 8.35 -1.75 32.88
N VAL A 196 8.64 -2.94 33.46
CA VAL A 196 9.81 -3.76 33.07
C VAL A 196 9.76 -4.16 31.60
N TYR A 197 8.59 -4.41 31.07
CA TYR A 197 8.36 -4.74 29.67
C TYR A 197 8.93 -3.67 28.71
N LEU A 198 8.84 -2.37 29.06
CA LEU A 198 9.30 -1.29 28.22
C LEU A 198 10.83 -1.05 28.25
N VAL A 199 11.58 -1.77 29.08
CA VAL A 199 13.06 -1.61 29.15
C VAL A 199 13.72 -1.93 27.82
N GLN A 200 13.27 -2.96 27.12
CA GLN A 200 13.76 -3.34 25.80
C GLN A 200 13.11 -2.53 24.65
N GLY A 201 12.18 -1.64 24.99
CA GLY A 201 11.39 -0.87 24.01
C GLY A 201 10.17 -1.66 23.50
N LEU A 202 9.45 -1.05 22.55
CA LEU A 202 8.29 -1.68 21.93
C LEU A 202 8.74 -2.75 20.92
N SER A 203 8.08 -3.90 20.94
CA SER A 203 8.29 -4.93 19.92
C SER A 203 7.84 -4.43 18.55
N LEU A 204 8.76 -4.47 17.58
CA LEU A 204 8.47 -4.09 16.20
C LEU A 204 7.34 -4.93 15.59
N VAL A 205 7.30 -6.21 15.93
CA VAL A 205 6.26 -7.13 15.45
C VAL A 205 4.90 -6.76 16.00
N ALA A 206 4.80 -6.51 17.30
CA ALA A 206 3.55 -6.10 17.93
C ALA A 206 3.02 -4.78 17.34
N VAL A 207 3.91 -3.79 17.13
CA VAL A 207 3.56 -2.51 16.49
C VAL A 207 3.09 -2.71 15.07
N ALA A 208 3.82 -3.48 14.24
CA ALA A 208 3.47 -3.70 12.84
C ALA A 208 2.16 -4.49 12.69
N LEU A 209 1.99 -5.58 13.45
CA LEU A 209 0.73 -6.36 13.49
C LEU A 209 -0.45 -5.48 13.88
N GLY A 210 -0.28 -4.66 14.92
CA GLY A 210 -1.31 -3.73 15.36
C GLY A 210 -1.71 -2.77 14.26
N ILE A 211 -0.76 -2.01 13.75
CA ILE A 211 -1.00 -0.92 12.79
C ILE A 211 -1.60 -1.39 11.47
N PHE A 212 -1.17 -2.55 10.95
CA PHE A 212 -1.61 -3.01 9.62
C PHE A 212 -2.71 -4.07 9.68
N ALA A 213 -2.57 -5.06 10.53
CA ALA A 213 -3.44 -6.23 10.47
C ALA A 213 -4.74 -6.04 11.24
N ILE A 214 -4.74 -5.36 12.40
CA ILE A 214 -5.99 -5.08 13.14
C ILE A 214 -6.98 -4.26 12.29
N PRO A 215 -6.61 -3.10 11.68
CA PRO A 215 -7.52 -2.38 10.82
C PRO A 215 -7.99 -3.20 9.61
N ALA A 216 -7.14 -4.05 9.03
CA ALA A 216 -7.53 -4.91 7.92
C ALA A 216 -8.59 -5.94 8.34
N VAL A 217 -8.44 -6.57 9.50
CA VAL A 217 -9.43 -7.50 10.06
C VAL A 217 -10.75 -6.80 10.37
N MET A 218 -10.69 -5.58 10.93
CA MET A 218 -11.88 -4.78 11.19
C MET A 218 -12.63 -4.46 9.89
N ASP A 219 -11.91 -4.06 8.85
CA ASP A 219 -12.48 -3.81 7.52
C ASP A 219 -13.10 -5.08 6.90
N MET A 220 -12.42 -6.23 7.04
CA MET A 220 -12.96 -7.52 6.58
C MET A 220 -14.23 -7.92 7.33
N HIS A 221 -14.31 -7.66 8.64
CA HIS A 221 -15.50 -7.96 9.42
C HIS A 221 -16.68 -7.06 9.03
N VAL A 222 -16.42 -5.77 8.82
CA VAL A 222 -17.44 -4.77 8.50
C VAL A 222 -17.93 -4.90 7.05
N ASN A 223 -17.00 -5.03 6.10
CA ASN A 223 -17.27 -5.02 4.67
C ASN A 223 -17.43 -6.43 4.07
N GLY A 224 -16.80 -7.43 4.66
CA GLY A 224 -16.78 -8.81 4.18
C GLY A 224 -18.12 -9.57 4.32
N GLN A 225 -19.12 -8.99 4.99
CA GLN A 225 -20.48 -9.56 5.06
C GLN A 225 -21.26 -9.41 3.74
N ARG A 226 -20.88 -8.45 2.91
CA ARG A 226 -21.41 -8.30 1.54
C ARG A 226 -20.45 -9.07 0.63
N GLY A 227 -20.81 -10.31 0.27
CA GLY A 227 -20.11 -11.04 -0.79
C GLY A 227 -20.05 -10.14 -2.04
N ILE A 228 -18.99 -10.25 -2.83
CA ILE A 228 -18.86 -9.56 -4.10
C ILE A 228 -20.10 -9.93 -4.93
N GLY A 229 -21.08 -9.03 -4.98
CA GLY A 229 -22.33 -9.20 -5.72
C GLY A 229 -22.07 -8.94 -7.20
N GLY A 230 -21.37 -9.86 -7.86
CA GLY A 230 -21.13 -9.83 -9.29
C GLY A 230 -21.35 -11.22 -9.89
N GLU A 231 -21.78 -11.28 -11.13
CA GLU A 231 -21.78 -12.51 -11.91
C GLU A 231 -20.36 -13.10 -11.95
N ARG A 232 -20.27 -14.42 -11.81
CA ARG A 232 -18.99 -15.11 -11.91
C ARG A 232 -18.40 -14.83 -13.29
N PRO A 233 -17.15 -14.37 -13.40
CA PRO A 233 -16.56 -14.04 -14.68
C PRO A 233 -16.54 -15.29 -15.58
N SER A 234 -16.96 -15.11 -16.82
CA SER A 234 -16.86 -16.14 -17.84
C SER A 234 -15.40 -16.32 -18.26
N LEU A 235 -14.82 -17.46 -17.95
CA LEU A 235 -13.47 -17.85 -18.39
C LEU A 235 -13.54 -18.72 -19.66
N GLN A 236 -14.34 -18.30 -20.64
CA GLN A 236 -14.57 -19.06 -21.88
C GLN A 236 -13.43 -18.90 -22.89
N SER A 237 -12.68 -17.78 -22.84
CA SER A 237 -11.53 -17.55 -23.71
C SER A 237 -10.33 -18.42 -23.35
N ASP A 238 -9.40 -18.60 -24.30
CA ASP A 238 -8.17 -19.34 -24.08
C ASP A 238 -7.08 -18.42 -23.48
N HIS A 239 -6.48 -18.84 -22.37
CA HIS A 239 -5.39 -18.11 -21.72
C HIS A 239 -4.10 -18.09 -22.56
N TRP A 240 -3.90 -19.08 -23.43
CA TRP A 240 -2.75 -19.12 -24.35
C TRP A 240 -2.75 -17.96 -25.36
N THR A 241 -3.92 -17.45 -25.72
CA THR A 241 -4.01 -16.23 -26.53
C THR A 241 -3.37 -15.04 -25.82
N GLY A 242 -3.58 -14.89 -24.51
CA GLY A 242 -2.91 -13.86 -23.72
C GLY A 242 -1.38 -14.02 -23.66
N VAL A 243 -0.90 -15.25 -23.53
CA VAL A 243 0.56 -15.54 -23.63
C VAL A 243 1.11 -15.11 -24.98
N ARG A 244 0.42 -15.48 -26.07
CA ARG A 244 0.81 -15.10 -27.43
C ARG A 244 0.84 -13.59 -27.63
N ASP A 245 -0.15 -12.87 -27.09
CA ASP A 245 -0.21 -11.41 -27.13
C ASP A 245 1.06 -10.77 -26.51
N VAL A 246 1.48 -11.28 -25.35
CA VAL A 246 2.69 -10.79 -24.66
C VAL A 246 3.95 -11.05 -25.50
N VAL A 247 4.09 -12.27 -26.02
CA VAL A 247 5.27 -12.65 -26.83
C VAL A 247 5.35 -11.87 -28.14
N THR A 248 4.21 -11.52 -28.74
CA THR A 248 4.15 -10.72 -29.98
C THR A 248 4.33 -9.22 -29.73
N ARG A 249 4.28 -8.76 -28.48
CA ARG A 249 4.40 -7.35 -28.07
C ARG A 249 5.58 -7.10 -27.12
N PRO A 250 6.81 -7.54 -27.45
CA PRO A 250 7.96 -7.44 -26.54
C PRO A 250 8.30 -6.01 -26.15
N VAL A 251 8.03 -5.04 -27.01
CA VAL A 251 8.30 -3.62 -26.76
C VAL A 251 7.45 -3.10 -25.59
N SER A 252 6.18 -3.48 -25.50
CA SER A 252 5.28 -3.11 -24.41
C SER A 252 5.77 -3.68 -23.08
N VAL A 253 6.17 -4.96 -23.06
CA VAL A 253 6.72 -5.63 -21.89
C VAL A 253 8.03 -4.99 -21.41
N ILE A 254 8.99 -4.80 -22.33
CA ILE A 254 10.31 -4.27 -21.97
C ILE A 254 10.19 -2.83 -21.47
N ARG A 255 9.42 -1.97 -22.15
CA ARG A 255 9.21 -0.59 -21.72
C ARG A 255 8.50 -0.52 -20.37
N GLY A 256 7.42 -1.31 -20.18
CA GLY A 256 6.74 -1.42 -18.89
C GLY A 256 7.68 -1.84 -17.78
N SER A 257 8.49 -2.89 -18.01
CA SER A 257 9.46 -3.40 -17.03
C SER A 257 10.55 -2.38 -16.70
N LEU A 258 11.08 -1.66 -17.68
CA LEU A 258 12.08 -0.60 -17.45
C LEU A 258 11.49 0.57 -16.65
N VAL A 259 10.28 1.02 -16.99
CA VAL A 259 9.56 2.03 -16.21
C VAL A 259 9.36 1.54 -14.78
N GLY A 260 8.92 0.28 -14.59
CA GLY A 260 8.74 -0.32 -13.27
C GLY A 260 10.04 -0.35 -12.46
N SER A 261 11.13 -0.84 -13.04
CA SER A 261 12.44 -0.92 -12.38
C SER A 261 12.97 0.46 -11.98
N VAL A 262 12.93 1.45 -12.89
CA VAL A 262 13.42 2.81 -12.60
C VAL A 262 12.56 3.53 -11.56
N VAL A 263 11.24 3.45 -11.68
CA VAL A 263 10.32 4.06 -10.68
C VAL A 263 10.48 3.36 -9.32
N GLY A 264 10.73 2.05 -9.31
CA GLY A 264 10.98 1.27 -8.10
C GLY A 264 12.21 1.75 -7.32
N VAL A 265 13.28 2.17 -8.00
CA VAL A 265 14.50 2.69 -7.35
C VAL A 265 14.23 3.99 -6.59
N VAL A 266 13.24 4.77 -7.01
CA VAL A 266 12.92 6.04 -6.35
C VAL A 266 12.06 5.77 -5.11
N PRO A 267 12.63 5.89 -3.89
CA PRO A 267 11.87 5.66 -2.67
C PRO A 267 10.62 6.54 -2.63
N GLY A 268 9.53 6.00 -2.13
CA GLY A 268 8.32 6.79 -1.94
C GLY A 268 7.39 6.94 -3.15
N LEU A 269 7.79 6.58 -4.36
CA LEU A 269 6.86 6.56 -5.50
C LEU A 269 5.91 5.35 -5.45
N GLY A 270 6.41 4.21 -5.01
CA GLY A 270 5.62 2.99 -4.85
C GLY A 270 5.16 2.35 -6.16
N GLY A 271 4.58 1.16 -6.05
CA GLY A 271 4.15 0.39 -7.21
C GLY A 271 2.97 0.97 -7.96
N ALA A 272 2.08 1.70 -7.28
CA ALA A 272 0.96 2.36 -7.94
C ALA A 272 1.44 3.37 -8.99
N VAL A 273 2.45 4.18 -8.67
CA VAL A 273 3.03 5.13 -9.62
C VAL A 273 3.70 4.39 -10.77
N ALA A 274 4.40 3.28 -10.50
CA ALA A 274 5.06 2.48 -11.53
C ALA A 274 4.05 1.91 -12.54
N GLN A 275 2.94 1.33 -12.06
CA GLN A 275 1.90 0.79 -12.93
C GLN A 275 1.20 1.87 -13.76
N TRP A 276 0.80 2.99 -13.13
CA TRP A 276 0.16 4.09 -13.87
C TRP A 276 1.10 4.77 -14.85
N ALA A 277 2.40 4.89 -14.53
CA ALA A 277 3.40 5.42 -15.46
C ALA A 277 3.58 4.49 -16.67
N ALA A 278 3.62 3.17 -16.44
CA ALA A 278 3.71 2.19 -17.53
C ALA A 278 2.43 2.18 -18.39
N TYR A 279 1.25 2.26 -17.78
CA TYR A 279 -0.02 2.38 -18.47
C TYR A 279 -0.06 3.64 -19.35
N GLY A 280 0.25 4.81 -18.77
CA GLY A 280 0.28 6.08 -19.50
C GLY A 280 1.32 6.11 -20.61
N GLN A 281 2.48 5.48 -20.41
CA GLN A 281 3.51 5.35 -21.43
C GLN A 281 3.04 4.44 -22.59
N ALA A 282 2.37 3.31 -22.28
CA ALA A 282 1.81 2.42 -23.28
C ALA A 282 0.73 3.14 -24.11
N ALA A 283 -0.21 3.84 -23.46
CA ALA A 283 -1.25 4.61 -24.14
C ALA A 283 -0.67 5.70 -25.06
N GLN A 284 0.33 6.47 -24.57
CA GLN A 284 0.97 7.53 -25.38
C GLN A 284 1.77 6.99 -26.57
N SER A 285 2.31 5.78 -26.49
CA SER A 285 3.09 5.18 -27.56
C SER A 285 2.28 4.27 -28.48
N SER A 286 1.02 4.04 -28.17
CA SER A 286 0.09 3.25 -28.99
C SER A 286 -0.31 4.00 -30.25
N LYS A 287 -0.61 3.25 -31.33
CA LYS A 287 -1.25 3.79 -32.54
C LYS A 287 -2.74 4.05 -32.35
N HIS A 288 -3.33 3.44 -31.32
CA HIS A 288 -4.76 3.53 -30.99
C HIS A 288 -4.94 3.89 -29.52
N PRO A 289 -4.57 5.12 -29.09
CA PRO A 289 -4.70 5.53 -27.69
C PRO A 289 -6.15 5.56 -27.20
N GLU A 290 -7.10 5.66 -28.11
CA GLU A 290 -8.55 5.64 -27.85
C GLU A 290 -9.07 4.27 -27.35
N SER A 291 -8.36 3.18 -27.61
CA SER A 291 -8.74 1.82 -27.15
C SER A 291 -8.44 1.58 -25.66
N PHE A 292 -7.58 2.41 -25.05
CA PHE A 292 -7.24 2.31 -23.64
C PHE A 292 -8.41 2.73 -22.76
N GLY A 293 -8.68 1.93 -21.73
CA GLY A 293 -9.85 2.05 -20.87
C GLY A 293 -11.07 1.26 -21.38
N GLU A 294 -10.98 0.65 -22.56
CA GLU A 294 -12.05 -0.17 -23.14
C GLU A 294 -11.65 -1.65 -23.29
N GLY A 295 -10.50 -2.06 -22.80
CA GLY A 295 -10.01 -3.43 -22.86
C GLY A 295 -8.89 -3.62 -23.88
N ASP A 296 -7.96 -2.67 -23.96
CA ASP A 296 -6.74 -2.81 -24.76
C ASP A 296 -5.75 -3.74 -24.05
N ILE A 297 -5.18 -4.67 -24.81
CA ILE A 297 -4.27 -5.68 -24.25
C ILE A 297 -2.93 -5.06 -23.80
N ASP A 298 -2.43 -3.98 -24.44
CA ASP A 298 -1.23 -3.27 -24.01
C ASP A 298 -1.47 -2.53 -22.68
N GLY A 299 -2.72 -2.11 -22.40
CA GLY A 299 -3.16 -1.57 -21.13
C GLY A 299 -3.16 -2.60 -19.99
N VAL A 300 -3.05 -3.89 -20.31
CA VAL A 300 -2.85 -5.00 -19.35
C VAL A 300 -1.37 -5.36 -19.27
N ILE A 301 -0.69 -5.52 -20.41
CA ILE A 301 0.69 -6.01 -20.50
C ILE A 301 1.68 -5.07 -19.79
N ALA A 302 1.67 -3.77 -20.14
CA ALA A 302 2.67 -2.84 -19.64
C ALA A 302 2.60 -2.62 -18.12
N PRO A 303 1.41 -2.39 -17.49
CA PRO A 303 1.31 -2.26 -16.05
C PRO A 303 1.67 -3.53 -15.27
N SER A 304 1.27 -4.72 -15.78
CA SER A 304 1.61 -6.00 -15.14
C SER A 304 3.12 -6.24 -15.17
N ALA A 305 3.79 -5.98 -16.30
CA ALA A 305 5.23 -6.08 -16.40
C ALA A 305 5.94 -5.10 -15.44
N ALA A 306 5.44 -3.86 -15.32
CA ALA A 306 5.98 -2.86 -14.42
C ALA A 306 5.80 -3.24 -12.95
N CYS A 307 4.69 -3.88 -12.59
CA CYS A 307 4.36 -4.27 -11.22
C CYS A 307 5.44 -5.20 -10.63
N ASN A 308 5.82 -6.23 -11.35
CA ASN A 308 6.81 -7.19 -10.86
C ASN A 308 8.25 -6.73 -11.13
N ALA A 309 8.52 -5.97 -12.19
CA ALA A 309 9.85 -5.40 -12.43
C ALA A 309 10.26 -4.37 -11.37
N LYS A 310 9.31 -3.61 -10.79
CA LYS A 310 9.57 -2.67 -9.71
C LYS A 310 10.09 -3.34 -8.44
N GLU A 311 9.84 -4.63 -8.23
CA GLU A 311 10.31 -5.35 -7.04
C GLU A 311 11.84 -5.35 -6.96
N GLY A 312 12.51 -5.66 -8.07
CA GLY A 312 13.96 -5.52 -8.18
C GLY A 312 14.42 -4.07 -7.98
N GLY A 313 13.69 -3.11 -8.59
CA GLY A 313 14.00 -1.68 -8.41
C GLY A 313 13.89 -1.23 -6.96
N SER A 314 12.79 -1.58 -6.26
CA SER A 314 12.52 -1.12 -4.89
C SER A 314 13.37 -1.83 -3.82
N LEU A 315 13.86 -3.02 -4.12
CA LEU A 315 14.79 -3.73 -3.24
C LEU A 315 16.16 -3.04 -3.20
N LEU A 316 16.60 -2.41 -4.30
CA LEU A 316 17.91 -1.77 -4.39
C LEU A 316 18.14 -0.68 -3.33
N PRO A 317 17.33 0.38 -3.19
CA PRO A 317 17.52 1.37 -2.13
C PRO A 317 17.31 0.79 -0.74
N THR A 318 16.50 -0.27 -0.61
CA THR A 318 16.22 -0.94 0.66
C THR A 318 17.46 -1.65 1.19
N ILE A 319 18.17 -2.41 0.36
CA ILE A 319 19.39 -3.12 0.75
C ILE A 319 20.61 -2.19 0.82
N ALA A 320 20.70 -1.22 -0.12
CA ALA A 320 21.88 -0.35 -0.23
C ALA A 320 21.94 0.70 0.88
N PHE A 321 20.78 1.25 1.26
CA PHE A 321 20.68 2.44 2.09
C PHE A 321 19.74 2.30 3.29
N GLY A 322 19.01 1.18 3.41
CA GLY A 322 17.98 1.05 4.43
C GLY A 322 16.78 1.96 4.19
N VAL A 323 16.60 2.47 2.97
CA VAL A 323 15.47 3.33 2.61
C VAL A 323 14.44 2.54 1.81
N PRO A 324 13.21 2.33 2.32
CA PRO A 324 12.25 1.47 1.64
C PRO A 324 11.76 2.09 0.34
N GLY A 325 11.88 1.35 -0.77
CA GLY A 325 11.38 1.75 -2.07
C GLY A 325 9.85 1.67 -2.18
N SER A 326 9.21 0.83 -1.35
CA SER A 326 7.75 0.64 -1.31
C SER A 326 7.25 0.32 0.09
N ALA A 327 5.93 0.27 0.28
CA ALA A 327 5.32 -0.11 1.55
C ALA A 327 5.70 -1.53 2.01
N ALA A 328 5.81 -2.49 1.08
CA ALA A 328 6.25 -3.85 1.36
C ALA A 328 7.73 -3.89 1.75
N MET A 329 8.56 -3.06 1.13
CA MET A 329 9.98 -2.93 1.48
C MET A 329 10.18 -2.34 2.90
N ALA A 330 9.23 -1.55 3.39
CA ALA A 330 9.24 -1.10 4.78
C ALA A 330 9.08 -2.27 5.77
N ILE A 331 8.22 -3.24 5.43
CA ILE A 331 8.07 -4.46 6.23
C ILE A 331 9.31 -5.36 6.08
N LEU A 332 9.91 -5.41 4.89
CA LEU A 332 11.16 -6.15 4.68
C LEU A 332 12.31 -5.58 5.54
N LEU A 333 12.38 -4.26 5.69
CA LEU A 333 13.34 -3.64 6.63
C LEU A 333 13.06 -4.05 8.09
N ALA A 334 11.80 -4.17 8.47
CA ALA A 334 11.42 -4.72 9.76
C ALA A 334 11.91 -6.17 9.92
N VAL A 335 11.75 -6.99 8.88
CA VAL A 335 12.28 -8.37 8.84
C VAL A 335 13.81 -8.37 8.96
N PHE A 336 14.52 -7.50 8.25
CA PHE A 336 15.97 -7.36 8.38
C PHE A 336 16.39 -7.06 9.81
N THR A 337 15.67 -6.15 10.48
CA THR A 337 15.93 -5.82 11.89
C THR A 337 15.76 -7.02 12.81
N VAL A 338 14.70 -7.82 12.60
CA VAL A 338 14.43 -9.06 13.38
C VAL A 338 15.53 -10.09 13.15
N LEU A 339 16.03 -10.22 11.92
CA LEU A 339 17.09 -11.16 11.55
C LEU A 339 18.50 -10.65 11.88
N GLY A 340 18.64 -9.42 12.41
CA GLY A 340 19.94 -8.80 12.67
C GLY A 340 20.71 -8.40 11.40
N ILE A 341 20.02 -8.29 10.25
CA ILE A 341 20.61 -7.83 9.00
C ILE A 341 20.62 -6.31 8.99
N THR A 342 21.81 -5.72 8.86
CA THR A 342 21.94 -4.27 8.71
C THR A 342 21.99 -3.91 7.22
N PRO A 343 20.99 -3.15 6.70
CA PRO A 343 21.07 -2.61 5.34
C PRO A 343 22.28 -1.67 5.21
N GLY A 344 22.89 -1.67 4.04
CA GLY A 344 24.04 -0.79 3.80
C GLY A 344 25.11 -1.40 2.89
N PRO A 345 26.31 -0.80 2.87
CA PRO A 345 27.41 -1.23 1.99
C PRO A 345 27.79 -2.70 2.13
N ALA A 346 27.64 -3.27 3.33
CA ALA A 346 27.98 -4.67 3.61
C ALA A 346 27.15 -5.65 2.76
N LEU A 347 25.86 -5.39 2.56
CA LEU A 347 25.00 -6.25 1.72
C LEU A 347 25.37 -6.21 0.24
N LEU A 348 25.99 -5.14 -0.24
CA LEU A 348 26.49 -5.04 -1.61
C LEU A 348 27.99 -5.36 -1.73
N GLY A 349 28.63 -5.75 -0.64
CA GLY A 349 30.05 -6.08 -0.55
C GLY A 349 30.32 -7.43 0.08
N GLU A 350 30.44 -7.45 1.41
CA GLU A 350 30.83 -8.64 2.19
C GLU A 350 29.72 -9.71 2.18
N HIS A 351 28.45 -9.30 2.25
CA HIS A 351 27.27 -10.18 2.24
C HIS A 351 26.53 -10.15 0.88
N LEU A 352 27.28 -10.07 -0.22
CA LEU A 352 26.73 -10.06 -1.57
C LEU A 352 26.00 -11.38 -1.91
N ASP A 353 26.38 -12.48 -1.26
CA ASP A 353 25.67 -13.76 -1.30
C ASP A 353 24.23 -13.65 -0.83
N THR A 354 23.98 -12.96 0.27
CA THR A 354 22.61 -12.70 0.76
C THR A 354 21.80 -11.86 -0.24
N THR A 355 22.41 -10.87 -0.86
CA THR A 355 21.75 -10.06 -1.91
C THR A 355 21.41 -10.89 -3.14
N TYR A 356 22.33 -11.69 -3.65
CA TYR A 356 22.02 -12.60 -4.78
C TYR A 356 21.02 -13.68 -4.39
N PHE A 357 21.04 -14.15 -3.14
CA PHE A 357 20.01 -15.05 -2.65
C PHE A 357 18.62 -14.43 -2.72
N MET A 358 18.45 -13.17 -2.29
CA MET A 358 17.19 -12.44 -2.39
C MET A 358 16.72 -12.30 -3.85
N VAL A 359 17.63 -11.97 -4.77
CA VAL A 359 17.34 -11.89 -6.21
C VAL A 359 16.85 -13.24 -6.75
N LEU A 360 17.54 -14.32 -6.40
CA LEU A 360 17.18 -15.66 -6.84
C LEU A 360 15.84 -16.14 -6.26
N VAL A 361 15.56 -15.82 -4.97
CA VAL A 361 14.25 -16.12 -4.36
C VAL A 361 13.13 -15.43 -5.12
N ILE A 362 13.25 -14.11 -5.41
CA ILE A 362 12.24 -13.38 -6.16
C ILE A 362 12.05 -13.99 -7.55
N LEU A 363 13.13 -14.30 -8.26
CA LEU A 363 13.09 -14.88 -9.59
C LEU A 363 12.40 -16.26 -9.60
N LEU A 364 12.84 -17.15 -8.70
CA LEU A 364 12.27 -18.51 -8.60
C LEU A 364 10.82 -18.47 -8.13
N ALA A 365 10.50 -17.66 -7.14
CA ALA A 365 9.14 -17.53 -6.62
C ALA A 365 8.16 -16.98 -7.68
N ASN A 366 8.56 -15.94 -8.44
CA ASN A 366 7.77 -15.45 -9.56
C ASN A 366 7.60 -16.53 -10.64
N THR A 367 8.66 -17.25 -11.00
CA THR A 367 8.60 -18.31 -12.01
C THR A 367 7.66 -19.43 -11.57
N ILE A 368 7.86 -19.97 -10.36
CA ILE A 368 7.02 -21.05 -9.80
C ILE A 368 5.59 -20.55 -9.61
N GLY A 369 5.41 -19.32 -9.09
CA GLY A 369 4.11 -18.69 -8.91
C GLY A 369 3.34 -18.52 -10.21
N CYS A 370 4.00 -18.07 -11.29
CA CYS A 370 3.40 -18.00 -12.61
C CYS A 370 2.96 -19.37 -13.11
N VAL A 371 3.82 -20.41 -13.00
CA VAL A 371 3.48 -21.78 -13.39
C VAL A 371 2.26 -22.28 -12.61
N ILE A 372 2.25 -22.11 -11.29
CA ILE A 372 1.11 -22.52 -10.46
C ILE A 372 -0.15 -21.73 -10.87
N CYS A 373 -0.06 -20.42 -11.07
CA CYS A 373 -1.20 -19.61 -11.51
C CYS A 373 -1.77 -20.10 -12.85
N PHE A 374 -0.93 -20.49 -13.81
CA PHE A 374 -1.39 -21.09 -15.06
C PHE A 374 -2.10 -22.42 -14.86
N LEU A 375 -1.57 -23.31 -14.01
CA LEU A 375 -2.14 -24.64 -13.76
C LEU A 375 -3.48 -24.54 -13.02
N VAL A 376 -3.63 -23.57 -12.11
CA VAL A 376 -4.79 -23.48 -11.22
C VAL A 376 -5.67 -22.25 -11.52
N ILE A 377 -5.67 -21.72 -12.74
CA ILE A 377 -6.44 -20.52 -13.15
C ILE A 377 -7.93 -20.62 -12.77
N LYS A 378 -8.57 -21.76 -13.05
CA LYS A 378 -10.00 -21.97 -12.77
C LYS A 378 -10.33 -22.04 -11.27
N PRO A 379 -9.65 -22.84 -10.44
CA PRO A 379 -9.87 -22.81 -9.00
C PRO A 379 -9.44 -21.49 -8.36
N LEU A 380 -8.39 -20.82 -8.87
CA LEU A 380 -7.90 -19.53 -8.42
C LEU A 380 -9.00 -18.45 -8.49
N ALA A 381 -9.71 -18.38 -9.61
CA ALA A 381 -10.84 -17.47 -9.76
C ALA A 381 -11.96 -17.70 -8.72
N ARG A 382 -12.12 -18.93 -8.19
CA ARG A 382 -13.13 -19.23 -7.15
C ARG A 382 -12.70 -18.68 -5.77
N VAL A 383 -11.39 -18.65 -5.49
CA VAL A 383 -10.84 -18.14 -4.21
C VAL A 383 -11.14 -16.66 -4.06
N ALA A 384 -11.09 -15.88 -5.14
CA ALA A 384 -11.40 -14.45 -5.13
C ALA A 384 -12.82 -14.12 -4.60
N PHE A 385 -13.75 -15.09 -4.62
CA PHE A 385 -15.13 -14.92 -4.14
C PHE A 385 -15.37 -15.47 -2.72
N ILE A 386 -14.32 -15.86 -1.99
CA ILE A 386 -14.45 -16.26 -0.58
C ILE A 386 -14.84 -15.02 0.27
N ARG A 387 -15.82 -15.18 1.13
CA ARG A 387 -16.26 -14.11 2.03
C ARG A 387 -15.16 -13.78 3.05
N GLY A 388 -14.70 -12.53 3.07
CA GLY A 388 -13.66 -12.06 4.01
C GLY A 388 -14.02 -12.31 5.49
N ALA A 389 -15.31 -12.28 5.83
CA ALA A 389 -15.77 -12.55 7.21
C ALA A 389 -15.41 -13.97 7.71
N MET A 390 -15.18 -14.95 6.83
CA MET A 390 -14.73 -16.29 7.23
C MET A 390 -13.25 -16.33 7.61
N LEU A 391 -12.47 -15.40 7.09
CA LEU A 391 -11.02 -15.33 7.30
C LEU A 391 -10.66 -14.52 8.55
N ALA A 392 -11.52 -13.55 8.91
CA ALA A 392 -11.27 -12.66 10.04
C ALA A 392 -10.89 -13.39 11.35
N PRO A 393 -11.62 -14.42 11.81
CA PRO A 393 -11.26 -15.11 13.05
C PRO A 393 -9.93 -15.86 12.98
N ILE A 394 -9.57 -16.41 11.82
CA ILE A 394 -8.28 -17.10 11.61
C ILE A 394 -7.16 -16.07 11.70
N ILE A 395 -7.32 -14.93 11.05
CA ILE A 395 -6.33 -13.84 11.07
C ILE A 395 -6.19 -13.28 12.50
N ILE A 396 -7.29 -13.12 13.24
CA ILE A 396 -7.24 -12.71 14.68
C ILE A 396 -6.40 -13.69 15.48
N CYS A 397 -6.58 -14.99 15.30
CA CYS A 397 -5.76 -15.98 16.00
C CYS A 397 -4.28 -15.85 15.65
N LEU A 398 -3.95 -15.70 14.36
CA LEU A 398 -2.56 -15.48 13.92
C LEU A 398 -1.96 -14.19 14.50
N LEU A 399 -2.76 -13.13 14.63
CA LEU A 399 -2.34 -11.88 15.26
C LEU A 399 -1.95 -12.08 16.74
N PHE A 400 -2.79 -12.76 17.51
CA PHE A 400 -2.51 -13.01 18.92
C PHE A 400 -1.28 -13.91 19.10
N ILE A 401 -1.17 -14.97 18.32
CA ILE A 401 -0.01 -15.85 18.34
C ILE A 401 1.24 -15.04 17.97
N GLY A 402 1.16 -14.26 16.89
CA GLY A 402 2.27 -13.44 16.40
C GLY A 402 2.75 -12.40 17.41
N ALA A 403 1.84 -11.69 18.06
CA ALA A 403 2.20 -10.76 19.12
C ALA A 403 2.75 -11.48 20.35
N GLY A 404 2.11 -12.57 20.78
CA GLY A 404 2.54 -13.34 21.93
C GLY A 404 3.90 -14.00 21.76
N SER A 405 4.27 -14.38 20.52
CA SER A 405 5.58 -15.00 20.22
C SER A 405 6.74 -13.99 20.13
N ALA A 406 6.47 -12.68 20.06
CA ALA A 406 7.51 -11.67 19.85
C ALA A 406 8.52 -11.63 21.01
N THR A 407 8.07 -11.50 22.25
CA THR A 407 8.92 -11.54 23.44
C THR A 407 8.38 -12.49 24.53
N GLY A 408 7.28 -13.17 24.28
CA GLY A 408 6.61 -14.03 25.25
C GLY A 408 5.93 -13.28 26.39
N GLN A 409 5.70 -11.97 26.25
CA GLN A 409 5.13 -11.11 27.28
C GLN A 409 3.74 -10.57 26.90
N TRP A 410 2.88 -10.39 27.88
CA TRP A 410 1.56 -9.76 27.71
C TRP A 410 1.66 -8.33 27.20
N GLY A 411 2.76 -7.64 27.47
CA GLY A 411 3.05 -6.30 26.98
C GLY A 411 2.99 -6.18 25.46
N ASP A 412 3.38 -7.22 24.71
CA ASP A 412 3.30 -7.24 23.24
C ASP A 412 1.86 -7.24 22.74
N ILE A 413 0.98 -7.98 23.41
CA ILE A 413 -0.45 -8.01 23.06
C ILE A 413 -1.09 -6.65 23.31
N PHE A 414 -0.79 -6.00 24.44
CA PHE A 414 -1.28 -4.64 24.70
C PHE A 414 -0.70 -3.63 23.71
N THR A 415 0.58 -3.74 23.39
CA THR A 415 1.21 -2.90 22.35
C THR A 415 0.54 -3.10 21.00
N MET A 416 0.26 -4.34 20.58
CA MET A 416 -0.46 -4.64 19.35
C MET A 416 -1.86 -4.01 19.33
N LEU A 417 -2.62 -4.12 20.43
CA LEU A 417 -3.98 -3.56 20.50
C LEU A 417 -3.96 -2.03 20.46
N ILE A 418 -3.05 -1.38 21.19
CA ILE A 418 -2.88 0.08 21.18
C ILE A 418 -2.45 0.56 19.79
N ALA A 419 -1.44 -0.10 19.21
CA ALA A 419 -0.99 0.20 17.85
C ALA A 419 -2.11 -0.02 16.82
N GLY A 420 -2.98 -1.04 17.03
CA GLY A 420 -4.17 -1.29 16.23
C GLY A 420 -5.18 -0.14 16.30
N GLY A 421 -5.40 0.41 17.48
CA GLY A 421 -6.21 1.61 17.68
C GLY A 421 -5.64 2.82 16.94
N VAL A 422 -4.33 3.02 17.00
CA VAL A 422 -3.63 4.08 16.23
C VAL A 422 -3.76 3.84 14.72
N GLY A 423 -3.52 2.62 14.24
CA GLY A 423 -3.67 2.26 12.83
C GLY A 423 -5.09 2.49 12.31
N PHE A 424 -6.09 2.13 13.10
CA PHE A 424 -7.49 2.40 12.80
C PHE A 424 -7.80 3.90 12.77
N ALA A 425 -7.35 4.66 13.78
CA ALA A 425 -7.53 6.11 13.84
C ALA A 425 -6.89 6.81 12.62
N PHE A 426 -5.70 6.38 12.21
CA PHE A 426 -5.03 6.90 11.02
C PHE A 426 -5.82 6.64 9.76
N ARG A 427 -6.28 5.40 9.53
CA ARG A 427 -7.14 5.08 8.38
C ARG A 427 -8.46 5.87 8.40
N TRP A 428 -9.07 6.01 9.57
CA TRP A 428 -10.29 6.78 9.76
C TRP A 428 -10.12 8.26 9.40
N ALA A 429 -8.95 8.84 9.77
CA ALA A 429 -8.57 10.22 9.42
C ALA A 429 -8.01 10.39 8.00
N GLY A 430 -7.85 9.30 7.23
CA GLY A 430 -7.22 9.32 5.92
C GLY A 430 -5.69 9.59 5.98
N TRP A 431 -5.05 9.24 7.10
CA TRP A 431 -3.60 9.25 7.27
C TRP A 431 -3.03 7.90 6.83
N SER A 432 -1.89 7.91 6.16
CA SER A 432 -1.18 6.66 5.85
C SER A 432 -0.46 6.15 7.10
N PRO A 433 -0.64 4.86 7.48
CA PRO A 433 0.09 4.27 8.59
C PRO A 433 1.52 3.85 8.24
N ILE A 434 1.87 3.78 6.94
CA ILE A 434 3.17 3.32 6.46
C ILE A 434 4.32 4.20 6.98
N PRO A 435 4.25 5.54 6.92
CA PRO A 435 5.30 6.40 7.44
C PRO A 435 5.61 6.18 8.92
N LEU A 436 4.59 5.89 9.74
CA LEU A 436 4.78 5.62 11.16
C LEU A 436 5.68 4.40 11.37
N VAL A 437 5.40 3.28 10.68
CA VAL A 437 6.21 2.07 10.83
C VAL A 437 7.62 2.27 10.30
N VAL A 438 7.78 2.97 9.18
CA VAL A 438 9.13 3.31 8.66
C VAL A 438 9.90 4.17 9.65
N GLY A 439 9.27 5.21 10.21
CA GLY A 439 9.87 6.04 11.25
C GLY A 439 10.28 5.22 12.48
N PHE A 440 9.44 4.27 12.88
CA PHE A 440 9.73 3.36 13.99
C PHE A 440 10.94 2.45 13.71
N VAL A 441 11.02 1.86 12.51
CA VAL A 441 12.15 0.99 12.10
C VAL A 441 13.45 1.78 11.97
N LEU A 442 13.39 2.96 11.34
CA LEU A 442 14.59 3.76 11.07
C LEU A 442 15.04 4.61 12.27
N GLY A 443 14.18 4.84 13.26
CA GLY A 443 14.45 5.78 14.34
C GLY A 443 15.71 5.46 15.13
N ARG A 444 15.97 4.21 15.49
CA ARG A 444 17.22 3.78 16.15
C ARG A 444 18.44 4.00 15.24
N SER A 445 18.33 3.69 13.95
CA SER A 445 19.42 3.91 13.00
C SER A 445 19.73 5.40 12.81
N VAL A 446 18.70 6.25 12.82
CA VAL A 446 18.83 7.72 12.78
C VAL A 446 19.57 8.20 14.03
N GLU A 447 19.17 7.74 15.22
CA GLU A 447 19.82 8.10 16.49
C GLU A 447 21.30 7.70 16.52
N ASN A 448 21.58 6.45 16.21
CA ASN A 448 22.94 5.92 16.23
C ASN A 448 23.84 6.63 15.21
N SER A 449 23.35 6.86 13.99
CA SER A 449 24.11 7.57 12.96
C SER A 449 24.33 9.03 13.33
N LEU A 450 23.37 9.69 13.96
CA LEU A 450 23.50 11.07 14.43
C LEU A 450 24.62 11.19 15.49
N TRP A 451 24.55 10.36 16.53
CA TRP A 451 25.51 10.43 17.62
C TRP A 451 26.91 9.98 17.20
N LEU A 452 27.01 8.95 16.37
CA LEU A 452 28.29 8.51 15.81
C LEU A 452 28.93 9.63 14.97
N SER A 453 28.14 10.38 14.21
CA SER A 453 28.61 11.54 13.44
C SER A 453 29.11 12.66 14.35
N ILE A 454 28.39 12.95 15.44
CA ILE A 454 28.77 13.97 16.42
C ILE A 454 30.05 13.54 17.16
N HIS A 455 30.16 12.29 17.57
CA HIS A 455 31.35 11.79 18.31
C HIS A 455 32.62 11.74 17.44
N ILE A 456 32.48 11.39 16.15
CA ILE A 456 33.64 11.30 15.23
C ILE A 456 34.10 12.68 14.78
N SER A 457 33.19 13.58 14.43
CA SER A 457 33.49 14.81 13.68
C SER A 457 33.07 16.09 14.41
N GLY A 458 32.50 15.99 15.62
CA GLY A 458 31.95 17.15 16.35
C GLY A 458 30.82 17.80 15.54
N ALA A 459 30.89 19.12 15.34
CA ALA A 459 29.97 19.86 14.48
C ALA A 459 30.42 19.89 12.99
N ALA A 460 31.63 19.44 12.69
CA ALA A 460 32.20 19.56 11.34
C ALA A 460 31.45 18.70 10.30
N TRP A 461 30.76 17.64 10.71
CA TRP A 461 29.96 16.81 9.79
C TRP A 461 28.85 17.60 9.07
N LEU A 462 28.34 18.69 9.66
CA LEU A 462 27.36 19.58 9.03
C LEU A 462 27.92 20.42 7.86
N THR A 463 29.26 20.50 7.75
CA THR A 463 29.94 21.18 6.64
C THR A 463 30.28 20.28 5.48
N ASP A 464 30.05 18.97 5.61
CA ASP A 464 30.23 18.00 4.52
C ASP A 464 29.30 18.32 3.35
N PRO A 465 29.82 18.55 2.12
CA PRO A 465 29.00 18.88 0.98
C PRO A 465 27.94 17.84 0.66
N VAL A 466 28.25 16.54 0.84
CA VAL A 466 27.30 15.44 0.57
C VAL A 466 26.16 15.48 1.57
N VAL A 467 26.44 15.71 2.83
CA VAL A 467 25.43 15.84 3.88
C VAL A 467 24.51 17.03 3.62
N ILE A 468 25.10 18.18 3.27
CA ILE A 468 24.34 19.40 2.95
C ILE A 468 23.40 19.15 1.77
N ILE A 469 23.90 18.55 0.68
CA ILE A 469 23.10 18.23 -0.50
C ILE A 469 21.94 17.29 -0.14
N LEU A 470 22.22 16.20 0.60
CA LEU A 470 21.19 15.24 1.00
C LEU A 470 20.14 15.87 1.90
N LEU A 471 20.52 16.65 2.90
CA LEU A 471 19.56 17.35 3.77
C LEU A 471 18.76 18.40 2.99
N ALA A 472 19.40 19.13 2.06
CA ALA A 472 18.71 20.07 1.19
C ALA A 472 17.70 19.34 0.28
N VAL A 473 18.06 18.15 -0.24
CA VAL A 473 17.13 17.29 -1.00
C VAL A 473 15.95 16.85 -0.12
N ALA A 474 16.19 16.42 1.11
CA ALA A 474 15.13 16.01 2.04
C ALA A 474 14.12 17.15 2.28
N VAL A 475 14.61 18.33 2.65
CA VAL A 475 13.78 19.53 2.86
C VAL A 475 13.13 19.97 1.56
N GLY A 476 13.89 20.02 0.48
CA GLY A 476 13.41 20.41 -0.86
C GLY A 476 12.24 19.54 -1.34
N MET A 477 12.30 18.23 -1.14
CA MET A 477 11.21 17.32 -1.49
C MET A 477 9.92 17.62 -0.74
N VAL A 478 10.00 17.84 0.57
CA VAL A 478 8.83 18.21 1.37
C VAL A 478 8.25 19.53 0.90
N VAL A 479 9.11 20.54 0.70
CA VAL A 479 8.70 21.89 0.27
C VAL A 479 8.12 21.88 -1.14
N VAL A 480 8.79 21.25 -2.11
CA VAL A 480 8.33 21.16 -3.51
C VAL A 480 6.99 20.43 -3.60
N THR A 481 6.85 19.33 -2.87
CA THR A 481 5.60 18.57 -2.87
C THR A 481 4.46 19.38 -2.25
N TRP A 482 4.74 20.15 -1.19
CA TRP A 482 3.78 21.05 -0.56
C TRP A 482 3.41 22.24 -1.47
N LEU A 483 4.39 22.86 -2.16
CA LEU A 483 4.15 23.97 -3.09
C LEU A 483 3.36 23.52 -4.32
N ARG A 484 3.71 22.39 -4.92
CA ARG A 484 2.96 21.81 -6.06
C ARG A 484 1.49 21.62 -5.69
N ARG A 485 1.20 21.08 -4.50
CA ARG A 485 -0.18 20.91 -4.03
C ARG A 485 -0.90 22.23 -3.83
N ARG A 486 -0.25 23.23 -3.25
CA ARG A 486 -0.86 24.56 -3.11
C ARG A 486 -1.26 25.14 -4.47
N ARG A 487 -0.45 24.92 -5.52
CA ARG A 487 -0.75 25.37 -6.88
C ARG A 487 -1.95 24.62 -7.48
N ILE A 488 -2.00 23.30 -7.37
CA ILE A 488 -3.10 22.47 -7.89
C ILE A 488 -4.42 22.83 -7.21
N THR A 489 -4.42 23.01 -5.89
CA THR A 489 -5.63 23.42 -5.13
C THR A 489 -6.10 24.84 -5.51
N ARG A 490 -5.21 25.74 -5.96
CA ARG A 490 -5.58 27.08 -6.40
C ARG A 490 -6.14 27.12 -7.82
N GLN A 491 -5.75 26.18 -8.68
CA GLN A 491 -6.16 26.13 -10.09
C GLN A 491 -7.47 25.38 -10.32
N GLY A 492 -8.16 24.90 -9.26
CA GLY A 492 -9.45 24.19 -9.37
C GLY A 492 -9.34 22.81 -10.06
N GLY A 493 -8.14 22.41 -10.48
CA GLY A 493 -7.90 21.14 -11.13
C GLY A 493 -7.81 20.00 -10.12
N SER A 494 -8.78 19.09 -10.13
CA SER A 494 -8.60 17.76 -9.55
C SER A 494 -7.59 17.01 -10.43
N SER A 495 -6.32 16.98 -10.04
CA SER A 495 -5.35 16.13 -10.74
C SER A 495 -5.73 14.68 -10.50
N GLN A 496 -6.30 14.04 -11.51
CA GLN A 496 -6.71 12.62 -11.51
C GLN A 496 -5.57 11.67 -11.11
N LEU A 497 -4.32 12.00 -11.41
CA LEU A 497 -3.16 11.18 -11.01
C LEU A 497 -2.98 11.03 -9.49
N GLY A 498 -3.38 12.02 -8.68
CA GLY A 498 -3.25 11.95 -7.22
C GLY A 498 -4.38 11.21 -6.51
N SER A 499 -5.55 11.08 -7.15
CA SER A 499 -6.71 10.37 -6.60
C SER A 499 -6.69 8.87 -6.90
N MET A 500 -6.04 8.47 -7.98
CA MET A 500 -5.97 7.09 -8.45
C MET A 500 -5.05 6.19 -7.61
N GLY A 501 -4.02 6.75 -6.95
CA GLY A 501 -3.10 5.95 -6.12
C GLY A 501 -3.61 5.57 -4.73
N ALA A 502 -4.74 6.09 -4.27
CA ALA A 502 -5.15 5.94 -2.86
C ALA A 502 -6.40 5.07 -2.64
N GLY A 503 -7.07 4.52 -3.64
CA GLY A 503 -8.25 3.66 -3.45
C GLY A 503 -9.36 4.24 -2.54
N GLN A 504 -9.34 5.57 -2.30
CA GLN A 504 -10.29 6.24 -1.43
C GLN A 504 -11.35 6.91 -2.29
N GLY A 505 -12.54 6.32 -2.32
CA GLY A 505 -13.74 6.93 -2.87
C GLY A 505 -13.93 8.36 -2.38
N THR A 506 -14.72 9.14 -3.10
CA THR A 506 -15.04 10.55 -2.83
C THR A 506 -15.72 10.71 -1.46
N ARG A 507 -14.91 10.78 -0.39
CA ARG A 507 -15.39 11.15 0.95
C ARG A 507 -15.73 12.63 0.97
N ASP A 508 -16.78 12.99 1.71
CA ASP A 508 -17.10 14.39 1.98
C ASP A 508 -15.87 15.09 2.59
N PRO A 509 -15.30 16.13 1.92
CA PRO A 509 -14.10 16.80 2.37
C PRO A 509 -14.20 17.36 3.80
N ARG A 510 -15.40 17.74 4.24
CA ARG A 510 -15.64 18.24 5.61
C ARG A 510 -15.55 17.10 6.63
N ARG A 511 -16.10 15.94 6.30
CA ARG A 511 -16.08 14.78 7.20
C ARG A 511 -14.66 14.25 7.38
N ASP A 512 -13.89 14.17 6.28
CA ASP A 512 -12.47 13.82 6.33
C ASP A 512 -11.64 14.83 7.12
N ALA A 513 -11.97 16.12 7.02
CA ALA A 513 -11.31 17.15 7.79
C ALA A 513 -11.63 17.06 9.30
N MET A 514 -12.87 16.72 9.67
CA MET A 514 -13.24 16.52 11.08
C MET A 514 -12.51 15.32 11.70
N HIS A 515 -12.41 14.19 10.97
CA HIS A 515 -11.68 13.00 11.44
C HIS A 515 -10.18 13.28 11.57
N SER A 516 -9.59 13.97 10.59
CA SER A 516 -8.17 14.37 10.65
C SER A 516 -7.89 15.35 11.78
N LEU A 517 -8.83 16.26 12.08
CA LEU A 517 -8.73 17.17 13.21
C LEU A 517 -8.66 16.40 14.54
N ALA A 518 -9.55 15.43 14.74
CA ALA A 518 -9.57 14.63 15.97
C ALA A 518 -8.25 13.89 16.18
N VAL A 519 -7.71 13.25 15.13
CA VAL A 519 -6.43 12.54 15.19
C VAL A 519 -5.27 13.51 15.42
N SER A 520 -5.27 14.68 14.74
CA SER A 520 -4.24 15.71 14.96
C SER A 520 -4.20 16.18 16.41
N CYS A 521 -5.37 16.40 17.04
CA CYS A 521 -5.45 16.77 18.47
C CYS A 521 -4.84 15.68 19.37
N GLY A 522 -5.13 14.40 19.11
CA GLY A 522 -4.55 13.28 19.84
C GLY A 522 -3.03 13.21 19.71
N VAL A 523 -2.52 13.36 18.47
CA VAL A 523 -1.08 13.35 18.19
C VAL A 523 -0.38 14.55 18.85
N ILE A 524 -0.99 15.74 18.83
CA ILE A 524 -0.48 16.94 19.54
C ILE A 524 -0.41 16.68 21.04
N ALA A 525 -1.45 16.12 21.65
CA ALA A 525 -1.46 15.81 23.08
C ALA A 525 -0.32 14.86 23.47
N ILE A 526 -0.12 13.79 22.70
CA ILE A 526 1.00 12.85 22.91
C ILE A 526 2.34 13.59 22.74
N GLY A 527 2.48 14.44 21.71
CA GLY A 527 3.70 15.19 21.47
C GLY A 527 4.05 16.16 22.59
N VAL A 528 3.07 16.89 23.14
CA VAL A 528 3.27 17.79 24.28
C VAL A 528 3.73 17.02 25.51
N VAL A 529 3.09 15.88 25.82
CA VAL A 529 3.50 15.02 26.93
C VAL A 529 4.94 14.51 26.71
N ALA A 530 5.26 14.06 25.50
CA ALA A 530 6.59 13.58 25.15
C ALA A 530 7.67 14.68 25.24
N LEU A 531 7.33 15.95 25.00
CA LEU A 531 8.23 17.09 25.16
C LEU A 531 8.51 17.44 26.64
N ILE A 532 7.57 17.21 27.53
CA ILE A 532 7.68 17.58 28.95
C ILE A 532 8.51 16.55 29.73
N ILE A 533 8.30 15.26 29.47
CA ILE A 533 8.89 14.14 30.26
C ILE A 533 10.43 14.21 30.33
N PRO A 534 11.20 14.43 29.24
CA PRO A 534 12.65 14.47 29.29
C PRO A 534 13.20 15.50 30.27
N PHE A 535 12.60 16.68 30.29
CA PHE A 535 13.01 17.79 31.18
C PHE A 535 12.58 17.55 32.63
N ALA A 536 11.40 16.98 32.82
CA ALA A 536 10.89 16.62 34.16
C ALA A 536 11.71 15.52 34.83
N GLN A 537 12.29 14.60 34.04
CA GLN A 537 13.12 13.48 34.51
C GLN A 537 14.61 13.78 34.47
N GLY A 538 15.03 14.96 34.00
CA GLY A 538 16.45 15.38 33.97
C GLY A 538 17.32 14.51 33.04
N TRP A 539 16.85 14.15 31.86
CA TRP A 539 17.62 13.35 30.92
C TRP A 539 18.84 14.12 30.40
N THR A 540 19.90 13.39 30.08
CA THR A 540 21.10 13.97 29.44
C THR A 540 20.80 14.37 27.99
N LEU A 541 21.62 15.27 27.43
CA LEU A 541 21.47 15.74 26.03
C LEU A 541 21.37 14.56 25.04
N GLU A 542 22.20 13.57 25.21
CA GLU A 542 22.23 12.38 24.35
C GLU A 542 20.95 11.57 24.42
N SER A 543 20.25 11.60 25.56
CA SER A 543 18.99 10.84 25.74
C SER A 543 17.77 11.60 25.28
N TRP A 544 17.72 12.94 25.38
CA TRP A 544 16.51 13.71 25.06
C TRP A 544 16.49 14.34 23.66
N LEU A 545 17.66 14.53 23.01
CA LEU A 545 17.74 15.30 21.76
C LEU A 545 16.82 14.72 20.66
N LEU A 546 16.94 13.43 20.34
CA LEU A 546 16.12 12.83 19.30
C LEU A 546 14.63 12.74 19.69
N PRO A 547 14.25 12.27 20.90
CA PRO A 547 12.86 12.32 21.33
C PRO A 547 12.22 13.70 21.23
N VAL A 548 12.93 14.75 21.67
CA VAL A 548 12.42 16.14 21.65
C VAL A 548 12.32 16.67 20.22
N LEU A 549 13.30 16.39 19.35
CA LEU A 549 13.23 16.75 17.93
C LEU A 549 12.05 16.05 17.24
N ALA A 550 11.87 14.76 17.48
CA ALA A 550 10.78 13.98 16.90
C ALA A 550 9.41 14.47 17.40
N ALA A 551 9.26 14.64 18.72
CA ALA A 551 8.01 15.13 19.32
C ALA A 551 7.71 16.57 18.91
N GLY A 552 8.72 17.45 18.86
CA GLY A 552 8.58 18.85 18.44
C GLY A 552 8.15 18.99 16.99
N THR A 553 8.82 18.28 16.07
CA THR A 553 8.46 18.28 14.64
C THR A 553 7.10 17.64 14.41
N MET A 554 6.80 16.53 15.05
CA MET A 554 5.49 15.88 15.02
C MET A 554 4.37 16.83 15.45
N THR A 555 4.56 17.49 16.58
CA THR A 555 3.57 18.45 17.13
C THR A 555 3.39 19.64 16.22
N ALA A 556 4.47 20.27 15.74
CA ALA A 556 4.41 21.40 14.83
C ALA A 556 3.67 21.06 13.52
N LEU A 557 3.98 19.90 12.90
CA LEU A 557 3.32 19.45 11.69
C LEU A 557 1.84 19.11 11.93
N SER A 558 1.51 18.49 13.08
CA SER A 558 0.13 18.21 13.44
C SER A 558 -0.69 19.47 13.69
N VAL A 559 -0.10 20.54 14.24
CA VAL A 559 -0.74 21.87 14.35
C VAL A 559 -1.00 22.47 12.96
N LEU A 560 -0.05 22.35 12.03
CA LEU A 560 -0.26 22.80 10.63
C LEU A 560 -1.40 22.03 9.95
N GLU A 561 -1.48 20.72 10.14
CA GLU A 561 -2.58 19.90 9.63
C GLU A 561 -3.91 20.31 10.27
N LEU A 562 -3.95 20.53 11.58
CA LEU A 562 -5.14 20.99 12.31
C LEU A 562 -5.64 22.33 11.75
N VAL A 563 -4.76 23.31 11.52
CA VAL A 563 -5.12 24.60 10.91
C VAL A 563 -5.68 24.39 9.50
N SER A 564 -5.11 23.48 8.71
CA SER A 564 -5.62 23.12 7.38
C SER A 564 -7.03 22.54 7.45
N CYS A 565 -7.28 21.62 8.40
CA CYS A 565 -8.59 21.01 8.63
C CYS A 565 -9.65 22.05 9.03
N VAL A 566 -9.33 22.94 9.99
CA VAL A 566 -10.24 24.02 10.42
C VAL A 566 -10.60 24.94 9.24
N ARG A 567 -9.63 25.29 8.40
CA ARG A 567 -9.89 26.10 7.19
C ARG A 567 -10.81 25.39 6.21
N THR A 568 -10.67 24.06 6.05
CA THR A 568 -11.52 23.25 5.16
C THR A 568 -12.94 23.17 5.68
N ILE A 569 -13.12 22.98 6.99
CA ILE A 569 -14.44 22.91 7.64
C ILE A 569 -15.18 24.25 7.54
N ARG A 570 -14.45 25.38 7.64
CA ARG A 570 -15.04 26.74 7.58
C ARG A 570 -15.42 27.20 6.16
N LYS A 571 -15.00 26.51 5.10
CA LYS A 571 -15.40 26.86 3.73
C LYS A 571 -16.90 26.59 3.50
N PRO A 572 -17.64 27.51 2.82
CA PRO A 572 -19.05 27.25 2.46
C PRO A 572 -19.23 25.98 1.66
N ALA A 573 -20.36 25.29 1.84
CA ALA A 573 -20.63 23.98 1.23
C ALA A 573 -20.62 24.02 -0.32
N ALA A 574 -21.05 25.11 -0.93
CA ALA A 574 -21.08 25.29 -2.38
C ALA A 574 -19.68 25.28 -3.03
N VAL A 575 -18.64 25.76 -2.32
CA VAL A 575 -17.26 25.77 -2.82
C VAL A 575 -16.60 24.39 -2.66
N SER A 576 -17.05 23.60 -1.69
CA SER A 576 -16.50 22.25 -1.46
C SER A 576 -17.04 21.19 -2.42
N ALA A 577 -18.17 21.46 -3.08
CA ALA A 577 -18.78 20.56 -4.07
C ALA A 577 -18.27 20.77 -5.52
N GLY A 578 -17.32 21.68 -5.73
CA GLY A 578 -16.78 21.96 -7.08
C GLY A 578 -17.77 22.68 -8.02
N LEU A 579 -18.89 23.17 -7.48
CA LEU A 579 -19.87 23.97 -8.24
C LEU A 579 -19.28 25.33 -8.55
N THR A 580 -19.26 25.70 -9.83
CA THR A 580 -18.90 27.07 -10.25
C THR A 580 -19.90 28.08 -9.69
N PRO A 581 -19.50 29.33 -9.42
CA PRO A 581 -20.40 30.36 -8.88
C PRO A 581 -21.69 30.59 -9.67
N ALA A 582 -21.67 30.27 -10.98
CA ALA A 582 -22.84 30.37 -11.86
C ALA A 582 -23.93 29.31 -11.56
N VAL A 583 -23.56 28.12 -11.07
CA VAL A 583 -24.51 27.06 -10.72
C VAL A 583 -25.07 27.28 -9.30
N ALA A 584 -24.31 27.91 -8.41
CA ALA A 584 -24.78 28.24 -7.05
C ALA A 584 -25.85 29.36 -7.08
N ALA A 585 -25.80 30.28 -8.04
CA ALA A 585 -26.81 31.32 -8.20
C ALA A 585 -28.14 30.80 -8.79
N ALA A 586 -28.12 29.62 -9.44
CA ALA A 586 -29.33 28.99 -9.99
C ALA A 586 -30.09 28.13 -8.97
N SER A 587 -29.50 27.83 -7.81
CA SER A 587 -30.15 27.03 -6.74
C SER A 587 -30.89 27.86 -5.70
N ASP A 588 -30.68 29.18 -5.66
CA ASP A 588 -31.43 30.09 -4.81
C ASP A 588 -32.59 30.70 -5.61
N GLY A 589 -33.71 29.96 -5.67
CA GLY A 589 -35.07 30.33 -5.93
C GLY A 589 -35.39 31.66 -6.65
N GLY A 590 -34.79 31.91 -7.82
CA GLY A 590 -35.27 33.00 -8.71
C GLY A 590 -36.48 32.52 -9.54
N PRO A 591 -37.44 33.41 -9.92
CA PRO A 591 -38.65 33.01 -10.55
C PRO A 591 -38.41 32.30 -11.89
N VAL A 592 -39.09 31.20 -12.06
CA VAL A 592 -39.16 30.41 -13.30
C VAL A 592 -39.76 31.33 -14.41
N VAL A 593 -38.92 31.69 -15.37
CA VAL A 593 -39.40 32.33 -16.59
C VAL A 593 -40.00 31.23 -17.47
N ASP A 594 -41.32 31.32 -17.69
CA ASP A 594 -42.11 30.45 -18.57
C ASP A 594 -41.48 30.34 -19.96
N ARG A 595 -41.22 29.13 -20.39
CA ARG A 595 -40.88 28.84 -21.79
C ARG A 595 -42.16 28.97 -22.63
N PRO A 596 -42.13 29.64 -23.79
CA PRO A 596 -43.25 29.60 -24.71
C PRO A 596 -43.39 28.17 -25.27
N GLU A 597 -44.61 27.65 -25.17
CA GLU A 597 -45.06 26.44 -25.85
C GLU A 597 -44.90 26.62 -27.37
N ILE A 598 -44.14 25.72 -27.99
CA ILE A 598 -44.14 25.57 -29.45
C ILE A 598 -45.25 24.58 -29.77
N GLY A 599 -46.35 25.13 -30.33
CA GLY A 599 -47.49 24.36 -30.79
C GLY A 599 -47.13 23.46 -31.96
N ASP A 600 -47.68 22.26 -31.89
CA ASP A 600 -47.87 21.32 -32.99
C ASP A 600 -48.90 21.86 -33.95
N GLU A 601 -48.51 22.23 -35.19
CA GLU A 601 -49.45 22.26 -36.31
C GLU A 601 -48.74 22.11 -37.66
N GLY A 602 -49.14 21.10 -38.40
CA GLY A 602 -49.29 21.19 -39.86
C GLY A 602 -48.26 20.51 -40.73
N ALA A 603 -48.42 19.21 -40.95
CA ALA A 603 -48.09 18.62 -42.24
C ALA A 603 -48.99 19.19 -43.34
N ASP A 604 -48.43 19.59 -44.49
CA ASP A 604 -48.95 19.21 -45.81
C ASP A 604 -48.15 19.84 -46.97
N LEU A 605 -47.74 18.95 -47.83
CA LEU A 605 -47.65 19.01 -49.33
C LEU A 605 -47.33 20.34 -50.04
N ILE A 606 -46.44 20.32 -51.02
CA ILE A 606 -46.73 20.46 -52.45
C ILE A 606 -45.43 20.30 -53.28
N GLU A 607 -45.63 19.57 -54.39
CA GLU A 607 -44.76 19.24 -55.50
C GLU A 607 -44.29 20.40 -56.39
N GLY A 608 -43.10 20.26 -56.95
CA GLY A 608 -42.61 20.33 -58.28
C GLY A 608 -42.71 21.61 -59.10
N PRO A 609 -42.27 21.57 -60.36
CA PRO A 609 -40.86 21.82 -60.76
C PRO A 609 -40.76 23.12 -61.63
N GLY A 610 -39.54 23.59 -61.91
CA GLY A 610 -39.38 24.70 -62.88
C GLY A 610 -37.97 25.21 -63.03
N GLU A 611 -37.50 25.00 -64.17
CA GLU A 611 -36.25 25.35 -64.86
C GLU A 611 -35.77 26.82 -64.77
N ASP A 612 -34.52 26.92 -65.11
CA ASP A 612 -33.81 28.04 -65.73
C ASP A 612 -33.10 29.12 -64.90
N GLY A 613 -31.80 29.16 -65.09
CA GLY A 613 -31.16 30.31 -65.63
C GLY A 613 -30.11 31.09 -64.79
N ARG A 614 -28.86 30.75 -64.95
CA ARG A 614 -27.72 31.70 -65.11
C ARG A 614 -27.20 32.58 -63.95
N LEU A 615 -25.89 32.32 -63.69
CA LEU A 615 -24.83 33.26 -63.41
C LEU A 615 -24.89 34.23 -62.22
N GLY A 616 -23.97 34.03 -61.30
CA GLY A 616 -23.49 35.12 -60.46
C GLY A 616 -22.73 34.73 -59.20
N THR A 617 -21.44 34.86 -59.29
CA THR A 617 -20.46 35.22 -58.27
C THR A 617 -20.13 34.25 -57.13
N GLY A 618 -18.92 33.77 -57.17
CA GLY A 618 -18.23 32.83 -56.32
C GLY A 618 -17.71 33.37 -54.97
N SER A 619 -18.48 34.11 -54.19
CA SER A 619 -18.06 34.53 -52.86
C SER A 619 -18.86 33.93 -51.68
N SER A 620 -20.03 33.36 -51.98
CA SER A 620 -20.90 32.81 -50.90
C SER A 620 -20.66 31.33 -50.58
N ARG A 621 -19.90 30.58 -51.42
CA ARG A 621 -19.59 29.17 -51.19
C ARG A 621 -18.44 28.97 -50.21
N VAL A 622 -17.51 29.89 -50.05
CA VAL A 622 -16.40 29.78 -49.09
C VAL A 622 -16.87 30.08 -47.68
N ALA A 623 -17.76 31.05 -47.51
CA ALA A 623 -18.31 31.38 -46.20
C ALA A 623 -19.24 30.27 -45.63
N ARG A 624 -20.03 29.59 -46.50
CA ARG A 624 -20.86 28.48 -46.07
C ARG A 624 -20.09 27.19 -45.75
N ARG A 625 -18.97 26.92 -46.47
CA ARG A 625 -18.10 25.81 -46.14
C ARG A 625 -17.32 26.05 -44.84
N GLY A 626 -16.94 27.28 -44.53
CA GLY A 626 -16.30 27.62 -43.27
C GLY A 626 -17.26 27.51 -42.06
N ALA A 627 -18.51 27.92 -42.21
CA ALA A 627 -19.52 27.83 -41.14
C ALA A 627 -19.96 26.38 -40.89
N VAL A 628 -20.12 25.57 -41.93
CA VAL A 628 -20.48 24.15 -41.78
C VAL A 628 -19.31 23.36 -41.15
N ALA A 629 -18.05 23.68 -41.55
CA ALA A 629 -16.87 23.05 -40.95
C ALA A 629 -16.68 23.43 -39.45
N THR A 630 -17.10 24.62 -39.05
CA THR A 630 -17.06 25.02 -37.61
C THR A 630 -18.21 24.43 -36.82
N GLU A 631 -19.41 24.25 -37.37
CA GLU A 631 -20.51 23.56 -36.67
C GLU A 631 -20.26 22.06 -36.55
N GLU A 632 -19.77 21.37 -37.57
CA GLU A 632 -19.34 19.96 -37.46
C GLU A 632 -18.12 19.82 -36.54
N GLY A 633 -17.19 20.75 -36.53
CA GLY A 633 -16.08 20.76 -35.57
C GLY A 633 -16.54 20.97 -34.14
N LEU A 634 -17.49 21.89 -33.90
CA LEU A 634 -18.08 22.10 -32.56
C LEU A 634 -18.95 20.91 -32.12
N ALA A 635 -19.69 20.30 -33.04
CA ALA A 635 -20.49 19.11 -32.75
C ALA A 635 -19.62 17.88 -32.44
N LEU A 636 -18.48 17.73 -33.14
CA LEU A 636 -17.49 16.69 -32.84
C LEU A 636 -16.76 16.95 -31.52
N GLU A 637 -16.39 18.18 -31.18
CA GLU A 637 -15.81 18.54 -29.89
C GLU A 637 -16.81 18.37 -28.75
N THR A 638 -18.08 18.77 -28.92
CA THR A 638 -19.11 18.55 -27.90
C THR A 638 -19.41 17.06 -27.72
N SER A 639 -19.48 16.26 -28.78
CA SER A 639 -19.67 14.82 -28.69
C SER A 639 -18.47 14.10 -28.08
N ALA A 640 -17.24 14.58 -28.34
CA ALA A 640 -16.04 14.07 -27.70
C ALA A 640 -15.97 14.43 -26.21
N LEU A 641 -16.36 15.65 -25.82
CA LEU A 641 -16.50 16.07 -24.42
C LEU A 641 -17.58 15.31 -23.68
N GLU A 642 -18.75 15.08 -24.29
CA GLU A 642 -19.82 14.27 -23.71
C GLU A 642 -19.42 12.79 -23.58
N ALA A 643 -18.68 12.24 -24.55
CA ALA A 643 -18.12 10.90 -24.49
C ALA A 643 -17.05 10.78 -23.39
N GLU A 644 -16.23 11.82 -23.21
CA GLU A 644 -15.22 11.88 -22.16
C GLU A 644 -15.84 12.05 -20.77
N GLU A 645 -16.89 12.87 -20.64
CA GLU A 645 -17.70 12.95 -19.41
C GLU A 645 -18.45 11.65 -19.11
N ALA A 646 -19.00 10.98 -20.12
CA ALA A 646 -19.64 9.68 -19.95
C ALA A 646 -18.64 8.59 -19.56
N ARG A 647 -17.42 8.63 -20.11
CA ARG A 647 -16.28 7.77 -19.70
C ARG A 647 -15.83 8.08 -18.27
N GLN A 648 -15.75 9.35 -17.89
CA GLN A 648 -15.46 9.77 -16.51
C GLN A 648 -16.55 9.29 -15.54
N ARG A 649 -17.83 9.45 -15.88
CA ARG A 649 -18.97 8.97 -15.07
C ARG A 649 -19.00 7.45 -14.97
N ALA A 650 -18.64 6.72 -16.03
CA ALA A 650 -18.53 5.26 -16.02
C ALA A 650 -17.34 4.80 -15.15
N GLY A 651 -16.16 5.43 -15.27
CA GLY A 651 -15.01 5.19 -14.41
C GLY A 651 -15.28 5.55 -12.95
N GLU A 652 -15.95 6.68 -12.69
CA GLU A 652 -16.39 7.09 -11.36
C GLU A 652 -17.47 6.16 -10.79
N SER A 653 -18.36 5.61 -11.61
CA SER A 653 -19.37 4.65 -11.16
C SER A 653 -18.76 3.31 -10.79
N VAL A 654 -17.74 2.84 -11.51
CA VAL A 654 -16.99 1.64 -11.17
C VAL A 654 -16.16 1.85 -9.91
N LEU A 655 -15.51 3.01 -9.76
CA LEU A 655 -14.79 3.39 -8.55
C LEU A 655 -15.73 3.71 -7.37
N ALA A 656 -16.91 4.26 -7.63
CA ALA A 656 -17.91 4.57 -6.61
C ALA A 656 -18.67 3.32 -6.12
N GLN A 657 -18.82 2.29 -6.93
CA GLN A 657 -19.33 0.99 -6.47
C GLN A 657 -18.38 0.32 -5.47
N HIS A 658 -17.12 0.74 -5.43
CA HIS A 658 -16.10 0.28 -4.49
C HIS A 658 -15.80 1.26 -3.36
N GLN A 659 -16.70 2.24 -3.14
CA GLN A 659 -16.68 3.01 -1.91
C GLN A 659 -16.78 2.00 -0.76
N VAL A 660 -15.76 2.01 0.10
CA VAL A 660 -15.82 1.31 1.40
C VAL A 660 -17.16 1.69 2.01
N PRO A 661 -18.13 0.78 2.11
CA PRO A 661 -19.41 1.12 2.72
C PRO A 661 -19.05 1.63 4.10
N HIS A 662 -19.55 2.81 4.44
CA HIS A 662 -19.44 3.32 5.79
C HIS A 662 -20.17 2.34 6.69
N GLY A 663 -19.43 1.38 7.27
CA GLY A 663 -19.95 0.55 8.33
C GLY A 663 -20.51 1.50 9.38
N SER A 664 -21.71 1.26 9.88
CA SER A 664 -22.24 2.04 11.00
C SER A 664 -21.21 1.94 12.14
N GLY A 665 -21.03 3.00 12.94
CA GLY A 665 -20.14 2.97 14.10
C GLY A 665 -20.38 1.72 14.97
N MET A 666 -21.63 1.19 14.99
CA MET A 666 -22.01 -0.06 15.64
C MET A 666 -21.29 -1.29 15.07
N GLN A 667 -21.01 -1.36 13.77
CA GLN A 667 -20.30 -2.50 13.16
C GLN A 667 -18.83 -2.50 13.55
N PHE A 668 -18.20 -1.32 13.60
CA PHE A 668 -16.84 -1.18 14.11
C PHE A 668 -16.75 -1.50 15.60
N LEU A 669 -17.76 -1.10 16.39
CA LEU A 669 -17.85 -1.46 17.81
C LEU A 669 -17.95 -2.98 17.99
N LYS A 670 -18.72 -3.68 17.17
CA LYS A 670 -18.81 -5.15 17.17
C LYS A 670 -17.46 -5.79 16.80
N ALA A 671 -16.74 -5.28 15.80
CA ALA A 671 -15.42 -5.78 15.45
C ALA A 671 -14.40 -5.58 16.57
N ALA A 672 -14.39 -4.41 17.23
CA ALA A 672 -13.57 -4.14 18.39
C ALA A 672 -13.96 -5.04 19.58
N GLY A 673 -15.26 -5.30 19.78
CA GLY A 673 -15.77 -6.23 20.78
C GLY A 673 -15.26 -7.67 20.60
N TRP A 674 -15.12 -8.13 19.34
CA TRP A 674 -14.52 -9.44 19.05
C TRP A 674 -13.02 -9.50 19.37
N LEU A 675 -12.28 -8.44 19.09
CA LEU A 675 -10.86 -8.36 19.50
C LEU A 675 -10.71 -8.37 21.02
N LEU A 676 -11.57 -7.65 21.73
CA LEU A 676 -11.60 -7.65 23.19
C LEU A 676 -11.97 -9.04 23.72
N ALA A 677 -12.97 -9.71 23.14
CA ALA A 677 -13.37 -11.06 23.51
C ALA A 677 -12.21 -12.06 23.31
N ALA A 678 -11.48 -11.97 22.18
CA ALA A 678 -10.29 -12.77 21.94
C ALA A 678 -9.23 -12.51 23.03
N THR A 679 -8.97 -11.24 23.36
CA THR A 679 -8.01 -10.86 24.40
C THR A 679 -8.39 -11.49 25.76
N VAL A 680 -9.65 -11.36 26.18
CA VAL A 680 -10.13 -11.89 27.45
C VAL A 680 -10.04 -13.43 27.47
N LEU A 681 -10.46 -14.10 26.40
CA LEU A 681 -10.41 -15.56 26.32
C LEU A 681 -8.96 -16.08 26.35
N VAL A 682 -8.04 -15.44 25.63
CA VAL A 682 -6.63 -15.80 25.63
C VAL A 682 -5.99 -15.51 26.99
N TYR A 683 -6.35 -14.40 27.64
CA TYR A 683 -5.87 -14.08 28.98
C TYR A 683 -6.32 -15.10 30.04
N LEU A 684 -7.59 -15.51 30.00
CA LEU A 684 -8.14 -16.44 30.96
C LEU A 684 -7.73 -17.90 30.70
N LEU A 685 -7.85 -18.37 29.46
CA LEU A 685 -7.69 -19.77 29.08
C LEU A 685 -6.33 -20.11 28.46
N GLY A 686 -5.47 -19.10 28.26
CA GLY A 686 -4.23 -19.24 27.49
C GLY A 686 -4.45 -19.37 25.98
N PHE A 687 -3.37 -19.41 25.24
CA PHE A 687 -3.41 -19.50 23.77
C PHE A 687 -3.97 -20.83 23.28
N THR A 688 -3.58 -21.92 23.95
CA THR A 688 -3.94 -23.31 23.59
C THR A 688 -5.44 -23.55 23.58
N PHE A 689 -6.18 -23.00 24.54
CA PHE A 689 -7.62 -23.18 24.68
C PHE A 689 -8.41 -21.92 24.30
N GLY A 690 -7.87 -20.74 24.59
CA GLY A 690 -8.57 -19.47 24.36
C GLY A 690 -8.84 -19.21 22.89
N LEU A 691 -7.88 -19.46 21.99
CA LEU A 691 -8.06 -19.26 20.55
C LEU A 691 -9.05 -20.24 19.90
N PRO A 692 -8.99 -21.56 20.17
CA PRO A 692 -10.01 -22.48 19.69
C PRO A 692 -11.42 -22.13 20.16
N VAL A 693 -11.59 -21.78 21.45
CA VAL A 693 -12.88 -21.35 22.00
C VAL A 693 -13.35 -20.05 21.36
N PHE A 694 -12.46 -19.11 21.12
CA PHE A 694 -12.77 -17.88 20.43
C PHE A 694 -13.29 -18.12 18.99
N ILE A 695 -12.59 -18.94 18.19
CA ILE A 695 -13.03 -19.27 16.82
C ILE A 695 -14.38 -19.97 16.83
N PHE A 696 -14.54 -20.95 17.70
CA PHE A 696 -15.80 -21.67 17.84
C PHE A 696 -16.96 -20.69 18.10
N THR A 697 -16.79 -19.84 19.10
CA THR A 697 -17.81 -18.86 19.51
C THR A 697 -18.10 -17.86 18.37
N TYR A 698 -17.07 -17.35 17.73
CA TYR A 698 -17.20 -16.41 16.61
C TYR A 698 -18.01 -17.01 15.44
N LEU A 699 -17.67 -18.23 15.01
CA LEU A 699 -18.34 -18.90 13.89
C LEU A 699 -19.78 -19.31 14.22
N MET A 700 -20.05 -19.67 15.49
CA MET A 700 -21.41 -19.95 15.95
C MET A 700 -22.29 -18.70 15.92
N VAL A 701 -21.78 -17.56 16.40
CA VAL A 701 -22.50 -16.26 16.32
C VAL A 701 -22.68 -15.80 14.88
N ALA A 702 -21.68 -16.05 14.02
CA ALA A 702 -21.76 -15.78 12.59
C ALA A 702 -22.70 -16.74 11.82
N ARG A 703 -23.34 -17.70 12.50
CA ARG A 703 -24.28 -18.71 11.94
C ARG A 703 -23.68 -19.53 10.80
N MET A 704 -22.40 -19.89 10.89
CA MET A 704 -21.68 -20.63 9.85
C MET A 704 -21.90 -22.17 9.93
N GLY A 705 -22.63 -22.65 10.92
CA GLY A 705 -22.92 -24.07 11.16
C GLY A 705 -21.94 -24.74 12.12
N LEU A 706 -22.51 -25.65 12.97
CA LEU A 706 -21.77 -26.31 14.05
C LEU A 706 -20.54 -27.10 13.58
N LEU A 707 -20.67 -27.86 12.50
CA LEU A 707 -19.57 -28.69 12.00
C LEU A 707 -18.36 -27.84 11.56
N ARG A 708 -18.59 -26.72 10.87
CA ARG A 708 -17.53 -25.81 10.45
C ARG A 708 -16.86 -25.14 11.65
N ALA A 709 -17.64 -24.75 12.66
CA ALA A 709 -17.12 -24.16 13.88
C ALA A 709 -16.21 -25.14 14.64
N ILE A 710 -16.63 -26.41 14.78
CA ILE A 710 -15.82 -27.46 15.40
C ILE A 710 -14.54 -27.73 14.63
N ILE A 711 -14.63 -27.94 13.30
CA ILE A 711 -13.45 -28.20 12.45
C ILE A 711 -12.45 -27.05 12.56
N SER A 712 -12.91 -25.80 12.45
CA SER A 712 -12.03 -24.64 12.55
C SER A 712 -11.38 -24.51 13.92
N ALA A 713 -12.10 -24.77 15.00
CA ALA A 713 -11.56 -24.74 16.36
C ALA A 713 -10.49 -25.84 16.56
N VAL A 714 -10.73 -27.05 16.06
CA VAL A 714 -9.76 -28.15 16.12
C VAL A 714 -8.51 -27.84 15.30
N VAL A 715 -8.68 -27.32 14.08
CA VAL A 715 -7.56 -26.93 13.20
C VAL A 715 -6.70 -25.87 13.87
N VAL A 716 -7.31 -24.84 14.48
CA VAL A 716 -6.54 -23.80 15.17
C VAL A 716 -5.89 -24.32 16.44
N GLY A 717 -6.58 -25.15 17.21
CA GLY A 717 -5.97 -25.82 18.37
C GLY A 717 -4.76 -26.66 17.99
N ALA A 718 -4.87 -27.44 16.90
CA ALA A 718 -3.76 -28.22 16.37
C ALA A 718 -2.62 -27.29 15.86
N LEU A 719 -2.94 -26.23 15.14
CA LEU A 719 -1.96 -25.25 14.66
C LEU A 719 -1.18 -24.62 15.83
N VAL A 720 -1.88 -24.19 16.88
CA VAL A 720 -1.24 -23.59 18.07
C VAL A 720 -0.32 -24.58 18.74
N ASN A 721 -0.80 -25.81 19.02
CA ASN A 721 -0.01 -26.78 19.78
C ASN A 721 1.09 -27.43 18.96
N ILE A 722 0.79 -27.91 17.74
CA ILE A 722 1.76 -28.68 16.96
C ILE A 722 2.77 -27.73 16.34
N VAL A 723 2.32 -26.69 15.63
CA VAL A 723 3.22 -25.82 14.85
C VAL A 723 3.94 -24.84 15.78
N PHE A 724 3.20 -24.07 16.59
CA PHE A 724 3.82 -22.98 17.35
C PHE A 724 4.51 -23.47 18.62
N VAL A 725 3.90 -24.37 19.40
CA VAL A 725 4.47 -24.82 20.68
C VAL A 725 5.52 -25.92 20.48
N HIS A 726 5.24 -26.95 19.66
CA HIS A 726 6.15 -28.08 19.48
C HIS A 726 7.22 -27.83 18.40
N GLU A 727 6.83 -27.48 17.17
CA GLU A 727 7.78 -27.37 16.06
C GLU A 727 8.59 -26.09 16.10
N LEU A 728 7.95 -24.95 16.37
CA LEU A 728 8.61 -23.66 16.45
C LEU A 728 9.10 -23.29 17.86
N ALA A 729 8.81 -24.11 18.88
CA ALA A 729 9.19 -23.88 20.27
C ALA A 729 8.89 -22.45 20.78
N VAL A 730 7.78 -21.86 20.34
CA VAL A 730 7.39 -20.49 20.65
C VAL A 730 6.96 -20.41 22.11
N THR A 731 7.60 -19.54 22.88
CA THR A 731 7.18 -19.23 24.25
C THR A 731 5.99 -18.26 24.21
N LEU A 732 4.80 -18.76 24.53
CA LEU A 732 3.59 -17.95 24.62
C LEU A 732 3.36 -17.49 26.07
N PRO A 733 2.79 -16.29 26.29
CA PRO A 733 2.48 -15.79 27.62
C PRO A 733 1.55 -16.76 28.37
N LEU A 734 1.83 -17.00 29.65
CA LEU A 734 1.01 -17.86 30.50
C LEU A 734 -0.37 -17.24 30.75
N SER A 735 -1.40 -18.08 30.88
CA SER A 735 -2.75 -17.62 31.22
C SER A 735 -2.81 -17.13 32.67
N ALA A 736 -3.84 -16.35 33.00
CA ALA A 736 -4.08 -15.87 34.37
C ALA A 736 -4.25 -16.98 35.39
N PHE A 737 -4.70 -18.19 34.98
CA PHE A 737 -4.84 -19.35 35.84
C PHE A 737 -3.55 -20.18 35.98
N HIS A 738 -2.48 -19.86 35.25
CA HIS A 738 -1.19 -20.56 35.33
C HIS A 738 -0.17 -19.87 36.23
N SER A 739 -0.54 -18.84 36.95
CA SER A 739 0.27 -18.20 37.99
C SER A 739 -0.49 -18.28 39.33
N PRO A 740 0.13 -18.49 40.46
CA PRO A 740 1.51 -18.68 40.87
C PRO A 740 1.76 -19.93 41.75
N PHE A 741 1.26 -21.09 41.42
CA PHE A 741 1.43 -22.30 42.22
C PHE A 741 2.14 -23.45 41.51
N GLY A 742 2.89 -23.18 40.44
CA GLY A 742 3.70 -24.18 39.78
C GLY A 742 4.95 -23.59 39.16
#